data_d6f490135c9227e4a2e5f37d4363ea5e
#
_entry.id   d6f490135c9227e4a2e5f37d4363ea5e
#
_cell.length_a   1.000
_cell.length_b   1.000
_cell.length_c   1.000
_cell.angle_alpha   90.00
_cell.angle_beta   90.00
_cell.angle_gamma   90.00
#
_symmetry.space_group_name_H-M   'P 1'
#
loop_
_entity.id
_entity.type
_entity.pdbx_description
1 polymer ?
#
loop_
_entity_poly.entity_id
_entity_poly.type
_entity_poly.pdbx_seq_one_letter_code
_entity_poly.pdbx_strand_id
1 'polypeptide(L)'
;MYDLYEKLAFDNPNGGVWKQGWDLQYSPDQWSPQKKLRVIVVPHSHNDPGWLKTFEKYYDDQTRHILDNMVTKLAVDERRKFIWAEVSFFSVWFERQTEAIKAKVRGYVQNGQLEIVTGGWVMNDEANTHIFAMIEQMVEGHQWLEHNVGVKPKNGWAIDPFGLSPTMAYLLKKMGFQNMVIQRVHYSVKKYLAHEKAAEFIWRQSWDHNHTTDILCHMMPFYSYDVPHTCGPDPKVCCQFDFKRLPGNKVNCPWRVAPVPITDKNVASKAMVLLDQYRKKAQLFRARTVLVPLGDDFRFDKANEWDNQFSNYQRLFDYVNSHSDLHAELRFGTLNDYFAALREETAVDAANMPLGFPSMSGDFFTYADRDDNYWSGYYTSRPFYKHMDRVVEAHLRGAEILFSLAWARMGLLGMDSNSFCEDMMSGLVGARRNLGLFQHHDGITGTAKDPVVIDYGKRLLESLKNLRDIIAKSAHYMLLNTAPHGNIEPDFSALSLDDVRDDYNAIAHKVPLTFTKDARIRYIVIYNSLAVPRNEIVTLHVTTPSVVVVDANGTLVPSQLSPVWKGREFVRGVFELCFLADVPALGLTTYRVEQIDGVSGTVYRAAVTLYSSESFFDTLYFPVTHAESKEDIRIQSPYVTATFSAMTGMLKHVEIKEQNVSLDVQSSFVTYGTRPKGKDQSGAYLFLPDSDAVPVDITNPPIRIVEGDLYSELTVFLPTVEFHVRLKNSPGMDGVGLEVYNLVDVTSKTNHELVMRLTTAIHNAGPEFYTDVNGLLMARRHSQAKLTLQGNVYPMPTMVFIQDNYTRLSVLTAQPLGATSLKTGVVDVFLDRRLNQDDKRGLQQGVRDNLKTPSSFRILVERFSTDAPPLLPHAETLSDIFPDYFGSVYEETSLSLMHTLSTSTKSLPLNFPAPAEIATYKLQRR
;
A
#
# COMPACT_ATOMS: atom_id res chain seq x y z
N MET A 1 19.61 1.85 -7.86
CA MET A 1 19.90 1.89 -6.40
C MET A 1 20.83 0.77 -5.95
N TYR A 2 20.67 -0.44 -6.45
CA TYR A 2 21.55 -1.57 -6.09
C TYR A 2 23.05 -1.23 -6.20
N ASP A 3 23.51 -0.78 -7.36
CA ASP A 3 24.93 -0.41 -7.59
C ASP A 3 25.37 0.78 -6.74
N LEU A 4 24.42 1.70 -6.40
CA LEU A 4 24.72 2.81 -5.51
C LEU A 4 24.98 2.33 -4.08
N TYR A 5 24.17 1.40 -3.58
CA TYR A 5 24.35 0.83 -2.24
C TYR A 5 25.69 0.10 -2.09
N GLU A 6 26.22 -0.51 -3.14
CA GLU A 6 27.56 -1.10 -3.11
C GLU A 6 28.67 -0.06 -2.90
N LYS A 7 28.50 1.15 -3.47
CA LYS A 7 29.48 2.26 -3.35
C LYS A 7 29.40 2.99 -2.02
N LEU A 8 28.23 3.02 -1.35
CA LEU A 8 28.04 3.73 -0.11
C LEU A 8 28.68 3.00 1.07
N ALA A 9 29.42 3.73 1.92
CA ALA A 9 29.96 3.20 3.16
C ALA A 9 28.90 3.03 4.26
N PHE A 10 27.81 3.81 4.20
CA PHE A 10 26.78 3.93 5.25
C PHE A 10 27.34 4.35 6.62
N ASP A 11 28.47 5.05 6.62
CA ASP A 11 28.99 5.72 7.78
C ASP A 11 28.33 7.08 7.99
N ASN A 12 28.32 7.59 9.22
CA ASN A 12 27.73 8.87 9.54
C ASN A 12 28.68 9.72 10.39
N PRO A 13 29.84 10.14 9.86
CA PRO A 13 30.73 11.04 10.57
C PRO A 13 30.04 12.40 10.75
N ASN A 14 30.30 13.05 11.90
CA ASN A 14 29.75 14.34 12.20
C ASN A 14 30.27 15.41 11.21
N GLY A 15 29.42 15.91 10.33
CA GLY A 15 29.71 16.94 9.33
C GLY A 15 29.72 18.38 9.82
N GLY A 16 29.69 18.61 11.14
CA GLY A 16 29.66 19.96 11.71
C GLY A 16 28.26 20.54 11.80
N VAL A 17 28.03 21.73 11.23
CA VAL A 17 26.70 22.39 11.23
C VAL A 17 25.68 21.61 10.43
N TRP A 18 26.06 20.99 9.32
CA TRP A 18 25.30 19.98 8.62
C TRP A 18 25.76 18.61 9.10
N LYS A 19 25.13 18.09 10.13
CA LYS A 19 25.57 16.86 10.82
C LYS A 19 25.75 15.66 9.91
N GLN A 20 24.87 15.47 8.93
CA GLN A 20 24.86 14.33 7.99
C GLN A 20 25.59 14.61 6.67
N GLY A 21 26.31 15.72 6.59
CA GLY A 21 27.02 16.17 5.39
C GLY A 21 28.48 16.48 5.67
N TRP A 22 28.93 17.66 5.23
CA TRP A 22 30.25 18.18 5.40
C TRP A 22 30.25 19.71 5.48
N ASP A 23 31.36 20.33 5.76
CA ASP A 23 31.49 21.80 5.75
C ASP A 23 31.48 22.33 4.30
N LEU A 24 30.43 23.08 3.96
CA LEU A 24 30.22 23.62 2.62
C LEU A 24 30.88 24.99 2.48
N GLN A 25 31.77 25.12 1.51
CA GLN A 25 32.45 26.32 1.13
C GLN A 25 32.14 26.70 -0.31
N TYR A 26 32.25 27.98 -0.65
CA TYR A 26 32.11 28.50 -2.02
C TYR A 26 33.12 29.63 -2.29
N SER A 27 33.48 29.83 -3.59
CA SER A 27 34.26 30.98 -3.99
C SER A 27 33.35 32.21 -4.21
N PRO A 28 33.69 33.41 -3.70
CA PRO A 28 32.96 34.64 -3.99
C PRO A 28 32.80 34.93 -5.48
N ASP A 29 33.78 34.56 -6.28
CA ASP A 29 33.82 34.82 -7.73
C ASP A 29 32.95 33.85 -8.56
N GLN A 30 32.28 32.91 -7.92
CA GLN A 30 31.43 31.92 -8.59
C GLN A 30 30.23 32.60 -9.26
N TRP A 31 29.78 33.74 -8.76
CA TRP A 31 28.64 34.49 -9.32
C TRP A 31 29.08 35.80 -9.94
N SER A 32 28.39 36.21 -11.00
CA SER A 32 28.67 37.44 -11.76
C SER A 32 27.34 38.04 -12.26
N PRO A 33 27.36 39.25 -12.84
CA PRO A 33 26.17 39.85 -13.43
C PRO A 33 25.47 38.91 -14.44
N GLN A 34 26.22 38.09 -15.19
CA GLN A 34 25.76 37.16 -16.17
C GLN A 34 25.42 35.77 -15.59
N LYS A 35 25.96 35.49 -14.40
CA LYS A 35 25.79 34.19 -13.72
C LYS A 35 25.24 34.39 -12.29
N LYS A 36 24.06 34.99 -12.19
CA LYS A 36 23.44 35.26 -10.88
C LYS A 36 22.96 33.96 -10.23
N LEU A 37 23.02 33.93 -8.89
CA LEU A 37 22.28 32.94 -8.09
C LEU A 37 20.78 33.26 -8.16
N ARG A 38 19.94 32.34 -8.57
CA ARG A 38 18.49 32.48 -8.56
C ARG A 38 17.89 31.63 -7.42
N VAL A 39 17.12 32.27 -6.53
CA VAL A 39 16.51 31.59 -5.40
C VAL A 39 15.00 31.72 -5.47
N ILE A 40 14.32 30.60 -5.58
CA ILE A 40 12.86 30.52 -5.59
C ILE A 40 12.41 29.97 -4.23
N VAL A 41 11.79 30.86 -3.43
CA VAL A 41 11.25 30.50 -2.11
C VAL A 41 9.79 30.10 -2.26
N VAL A 42 9.46 28.86 -1.90
CA VAL A 42 8.16 28.26 -2.12
C VAL A 42 7.43 28.05 -0.80
N PRO A 43 6.44 28.92 -0.46
CA PRO A 43 5.61 28.71 0.74
C PRO A 43 4.71 27.48 0.58
N HIS A 44 4.68 26.64 1.63
CA HIS A 44 3.87 25.41 1.66
C HIS A 44 3.35 25.13 3.07
N SER A 45 2.35 24.26 3.15
CA SER A 45 1.85 23.70 4.40
C SER A 45 1.63 22.20 4.18
N HIS A 46 2.26 21.35 4.99
CA HIS A 46 2.01 19.92 5.01
C HIS A 46 0.82 19.61 5.91
N ASN A 47 -0.19 18.90 5.40
CA ASN A 47 -1.42 18.63 6.12
C ASN A 47 -1.77 17.14 6.03
N ASP A 48 -1.64 16.43 7.16
CA ASP A 48 -1.95 15.01 7.25
C ASP A 48 -3.46 14.76 7.32
N PRO A 49 -4.04 14.01 6.37
CA PRO A 49 -5.45 13.60 6.43
C PRO A 49 -5.71 12.52 7.51
N GLY A 50 -5.21 12.74 8.71
CA GLY A 50 -5.22 11.85 9.86
C GLY A 50 -3.82 11.42 10.29
N TRP A 51 -3.45 11.72 11.53
CA TRP A 51 -2.21 11.31 12.21
C TRP A 51 -2.39 11.37 13.73
N LEU A 52 -2.22 12.57 14.36
CA LEU A 52 -2.48 12.78 15.78
C LEU A 52 -3.96 13.09 16.06
N LYS A 53 -4.69 13.51 15.04
CA LYS A 53 -6.13 13.80 15.03
C LYS A 53 -6.76 13.14 13.81
N THR A 54 -8.07 12.90 13.87
CA THR A 54 -8.84 12.44 12.70
C THR A 54 -8.87 13.52 11.61
N PHE A 55 -9.25 13.13 10.40
CA PHE A 55 -9.39 14.02 9.25
C PHE A 55 -10.26 15.25 9.57
N GLU A 56 -11.47 15.03 10.11
CA GLU A 56 -12.40 16.12 10.46
C GLU A 56 -11.84 17.02 11.55
N LYS A 57 -11.17 16.42 12.55
CA LYS A 57 -10.60 17.18 13.65
C LYS A 57 -9.45 18.09 13.20
N TYR A 58 -8.61 17.64 12.28
CA TYR A 58 -7.58 18.48 11.65
C TYR A 58 -8.21 19.56 10.76
N TYR A 59 -9.24 19.19 9.97
CA TYR A 59 -9.96 20.16 9.14
C TYR A 59 -10.52 21.31 9.98
N ASP A 60 -11.24 21.00 11.06
CA ASP A 60 -11.88 22.00 11.92
C ASP A 60 -10.87 22.83 12.71
N ASP A 61 -9.83 22.24 13.25
CA ASP A 61 -8.89 22.91 14.11
C ASP A 61 -7.85 23.76 13.33
N GLN A 62 -7.45 23.36 12.14
CA GLN A 62 -6.28 23.89 11.45
C GLN A 62 -6.49 24.10 9.93
N THR A 63 -6.83 23.08 9.16
CA THR A 63 -6.71 23.14 7.70
C THR A 63 -7.68 24.09 7.05
N ARG A 64 -8.96 24.19 7.51
CA ARG A 64 -9.90 25.20 7.02
C ARG A 64 -9.37 26.63 7.22
N HIS A 65 -8.71 26.91 8.34
CA HIS A 65 -8.15 28.21 8.61
C HIS A 65 -6.95 28.53 7.71
N ILE A 66 -6.15 27.53 7.35
CA ILE A 66 -5.06 27.70 6.37
C ILE A 66 -5.63 28.15 5.03
N LEU A 67 -6.67 27.44 4.53
CA LEU A 67 -7.30 27.72 3.24
C LEU A 67 -8.07 29.06 3.24
N ASP A 68 -8.78 29.40 4.33
CA ASP A 68 -9.43 30.70 4.49
C ASP A 68 -8.43 31.86 4.45
N ASN A 69 -7.30 31.71 5.18
CA ASN A 69 -6.21 32.68 5.19
C ASN A 69 -5.54 32.77 3.81
N MET A 70 -5.34 31.63 3.12
CA MET A 70 -4.75 31.59 1.77
C MET A 70 -5.53 32.52 0.83
N VAL A 71 -6.85 32.37 0.72
CA VAL A 71 -7.69 33.21 -0.16
C VAL A 71 -7.57 34.69 0.19
N THR A 72 -7.58 35.00 1.49
CA THR A 72 -7.51 36.39 1.97
C THR A 72 -6.13 37.01 1.72
N LYS A 73 -5.07 36.26 1.97
CA LYS A 73 -3.69 36.75 1.92
C LYS A 73 -3.09 36.81 0.51
N LEU A 74 -3.49 35.92 -0.39
CA LEU A 74 -3.10 36.00 -1.79
C LEU A 74 -3.73 37.23 -2.48
N ALA A 75 -4.91 37.67 -2.04
CA ALA A 75 -5.56 38.89 -2.55
C ALA A 75 -4.82 40.21 -2.22
N VAL A 76 -3.95 40.21 -1.19
CA VAL A 76 -3.29 41.42 -0.72
C VAL A 76 -2.14 41.85 -1.60
N ASP A 77 -1.39 40.91 -2.15
CA ASP A 77 -0.19 41.16 -2.95
C ASP A 77 0.03 39.99 -3.95
N GLU A 78 0.16 40.29 -5.24
CA GLU A 78 0.36 39.31 -6.31
C GLU A 78 1.71 38.57 -6.23
N ARG A 79 2.68 39.10 -5.51
CA ARG A 79 3.97 38.44 -5.23
C ARG A 79 3.85 37.31 -4.21
N ARG A 80 2.74 37.22 -3.45
CA ARG A 80 2.47 36.11 -2.55
C ARG A 80 2.16 34.87 -3.37
N LYS A 81 2.85 33.76 -3.06
CA LYS A 81 2.70 32.48 -3.70
C LYS A 81 2.39 31.40 -2.68
N PHE A 82 1.76 30.33 -3.11
CA PHE A 82 1.50 29.17 -2.25
C PHE A 82 1.35 27.91 -3.10
N ILE A 83 1.71 26.75 -2.53
CA ILE A 83 1.42 25.44 -3.13
C ILE A 83 0.53 24.61 -2.19
N TRP A 84 -0.30 23.75 -2.78
CA TRP A 84 -1.20 22.86 -2.03
C TRP A 84 -1.22 21.48 -2.64
N ALA A 85 -1.19 20.39 -1.82
CA ALA A 85 -1.11 19.00 -2.27
C ALA A 85 -2.38 18.18 -2.02
N GLU A 86 -2.91 18.16 -0.79
CA GLU A 86 -3.95 17.22 -0.34
C GLU A 86 -5.35 17.64 -0.81
N VAL A 87 -5.84 17.01 -1.91
CA VAL A 87 -7.15 17.34 -2.49
C VAL A 87 -8.30 16.95 -1.55
N SER A 88 -8.13 15.93 -0.71
CA SER A 88 -9.16 15.55 0.27
C SER A 88 -9.59 16.70 1.16
N PHE A 89 -8.66 17.46 1.75
CA PHE A 89 -8.98 18.66 2.53
C PHE A 89 -9.48 19.81 1.66
N PHE A 90 -8.82 20.00 0.51
CA PHE A 90 -9.15 21.10 -0.39
C PHE A 90 -10.58 20.98 -0.93
N SER A 91 -11.01 19.77 -1.28
CA SER A 91 -12.35 19.50 -1.80
C SER A 91 -13.44 19.82 -0.76
N VAL A 92 -13.29 19.32 0.47
CA VAL A 92 -14.26 19.61 1.57
C VAL A 92 -14.35 21.09 1.86
N TRP A 93 -13.23 21.80 1.84
CA TRP A 93 -13.23 23.25 2.03
C TRP A 93 -13.87 23.99 0.85
N PHE A 94 -13.48 23.65 -0.39
CA PHE A 94 -13.92 24.32 -1.61
C PHE A 94 -15.43 24.16 -1.85
N GLU A 95 -15.99 22.99 -1.63
CA GLU A 95 -17.42 22.70 -1.78
C GLU A 95 -18.29 23.56 -0.86
N ARG A 96 -17.78 23.91 0.32
CA ARG A 96 -18.45 24.77 1.31
C ARG A 96 -18.36 26.27 1.02
N GLN A 97 -17.59 26.68 -0.02
CA GLN A 97 -17.38 28.10 -0.33
C GLN A 97 -18.47 28.67 -1.23
N THR A 98 -18.62 30.01 -1.16
CA THR A 98 -19.46 30.75 -2.10
C THR A 98 -18.84 30.77 -3.50
N GLU A 99 -19.64 30.92 -4.56
CA GLU A 99 -19.11 30.99 -5.94
C GLU A 99 -18.11 32.13 -6.13
N ALA A 100 -18.29 33.24 -5.41
CA ALA A 100 -17.31 34.34 -5.44
C ALA A 100 -15.94 33.94 -4.92
N ILE A 101 -15.85 33.11 -3.86
CA ILE A 101 -14.58 32.60 -3.32
C ILE A 101 -14.02 31.53 -4.28
N LYS A 102 -14.84 30.63 -4.78
CA LYS A 102 -14.43 29.64 -5.79
C LYS A 102 -13.82 30.30 -7.02
N ALA A 103 -14.45 31.36 -7.53
CA ALA A 103 -13.93 32.14 -8.67
C ALA A 103 -12.57 32.79 -8.35
N LYS A 104 -12.36 33.34 -7.15
CA LYS A 104 -11.05 33.87 -6.72
C LYS A 104 -9.98 32.79 -6.70
N VAL A 105 -10.30 31.60 -6.18
CA VAL A 105 -9.36 30.47 -6.13
C VAL A 105 -8.95 30.04 -7.54
N ARG A 106 -9.92 29.92 -8.47
CA ARG A 106 -9.63 29.63 -9.89
C ARG A 106 -8.71 30.71 -10.49
N GLY A 107 -8.95 32.00 -10.15
CA GLY A 107 -8.10 33.12 -10.57
C GLY A 107 -6.66 33.00 -10.05
N TYR A 108 -6.46 32.60 -8.77
CA TYR A 108 -5.11 32.40 -8.20
C TYR A 108 -4.37 31.21 -8.84
N VAL A 109 -5.07 30.17 -9.26
CA VAL A 109 -4.47 29.08 -10.01
C VAL A 109 -4.08 29.55 -11.43
N GLN A 110 -4.95 30.30 -12.11
CA GLN A 110 -4.69 30.80 -13.45
C GLN A 110 -3.53 31.81 -13.52
N ASN A 111 -3.41 32.71 -12.53
CA ASN A 111 -2.32 33.70 -12.48
C ASN A 111 -1.03 33.20 -11.83
N GLY A 112 -1.02 31.92 -11.39
CA GLY A 112 0.15 31.27 -10.80
C GLY A 112 0.50 31.72 -9.38
N GLN A 113 -0.43 32.33 -8.62
CA GLN A 113 -0.25 32.57 -7.19
C GLN A 113 -0.46 31.31 -6.36
N LEU A 114 -1.37 30.46 -6.76
CA LEU A 114 -1.62 29.13 -6.17
C LEU A 114 -1.29 28.05 -7.21
N GLU A 115 -0.45 27.10 -6.82
CA GLU A 115 -0.21 25.89 -7.60
C GLU A 115 -0.71 24.66 -6.84
N ILE A 116 -1.53 23.83 -7.50
CA ILE A 116 -1.85 22.49 -6.98
C ILE A 116 -0.74 21.55 -7.44
N VAL A 117 -0.08 20.91 -6.47
CA VAL A 117 1.02 19.98 -6.70
C VAL A 117 0.56 18.55 -6.42
N THR A 118 1.04 17.55 -7.16
CA THR A 118 0.58 16.16 -7.19
C THR A 118 -0.92 16.05 -7.52
N GLY A 119 -1.78 16.66 -6.71
CA GLY A 119 -3.22 16.65 -6.93
C GLY A 119 -3.90 15.32 -6.63
N GLY A 120 -3.26 14.42 -5.90
CA GLY A 120 -3.88 13.22 -5.36
C GLY A 120 -4.85 13.52 -4.23
N TRP A 121 -5.72 12.54 -3.93
CA TRP A 121 -6.63 12.64 -2.78
C TRP A 121 -5.85 12.84 -1.48
N VAL A 122 -4.71 12.16 -1.37
CA VAL A 122 -3.72 12.26 -0.30
C VAL A 122 -2.29 12.29 -0.87
N MET A 123 -1.29 12.62 -0.04
CA MET A 123 0.11 12.29 -0.26
C MET A 123 0.33 10.86 0.24
N ASN A 124 0.23 9.90 -0.68
CA ASN A 124 0.18 8.48 -0.33
C ASN A 124 1.51 7.93 0.18
N ASP A 125 1.41 6.90 1.04
CA ASP A 125 2.53 6.00 1.31
C ASP A 125 2.98 5.32 0.00
N GLU A 126 4.27 5.14 -0.17
CA GLU A 126 4.85 4.54 -1.38
C GLU A 126 5.44 3.14 -1.14
N ALA A 127 5.40 2.64 0.11
CA ALA A 127 5.91 1.32 0.46
C ALA A 127 4.83 0.24 0.47
N ASN A 128 3.72 0.46 1.18
CA ASN A 128 2.67 -0.54 1.41
C ASN A 128 1.54 -0.47 0.37
N THR A 129 1.36 0.70 -0.24
CA THR A 129 0.27 0.97 -1.18
C THR A 129 0.44 0.16 -2.46
N HIS A 130 -0.64 -0.50 -2.91
CA HIS A 130 -0.69 -1.17 -4.21
C HIS A 130 -0.90 -0.14 -5.33
N ILE A 131 -0.37 -0.41 -6.53
CA ILE A 131 -0.49 0.49 -7.69
C ILE A 131 -1.95 0.86 -8.00
N PHE A 132 -2.90 -0.06 -7.79
CA PHE A 132 -4.33 0.22 -8.03
C PHE A 132 -4.88 1.30 -7.10
N ALA A 133 -4.59 1.22 -5.80
CA ALA A 133 -5.01 2.25 -4.84
C ALA A 133 -4.28 3.58 -5.08
N MET A 134 -3.02 3.55 -5.57
CA MET A 134 -2.32 4.76 -6.03
C MET A 134 -3.06 5.41 -7.19
N ILE A 135 -3.46 4.63 -8.20
CA ILE A 135 -4.22 5.12 -9.36
C ILE A 135 -5.57 5.69 -8.90
N GLU A 136 -6.31 4.96 -8.08
CA GLU A 136 -7.63 5.38 -7.60
C GLU A 136 -7.58 6.73 -6.88
N GLN A 137 -6.68 6.90 -5.92
CA GLN A 137 -6.56 8.15 -5.19
C GLN A 137 -6.07 9.31 -6.08
N MET A 138 -5.22 9.05 -7.08
CA MET A 138 -4.77 10.05 -8.06
C MET A 138 -5.91 10.45 -9.02
N VAL A 139 -6.66 9.47 -9.53
CA VAL A 139 -7.79 9.71 -10.44
C VAL A 139 -8.90 10.50 -9.73
N GLU A 140 -9.25 10.12 -8.49
CA GLU A 140 -10.26 10.84 -7.70
C GLU A 140 -9.86 12.31 -7.50
N GLY A 141 -8.61 12.57 -7.14
CA GLY A 141 -8.09 13.93 -6.98
C GLY A 141 -8.08 14.72 -8.29
N HIS A 142 -7.57 14.13 -9.37
CA HIS A 142 -7.45 14.81 -10.66
C HIS A 142 -8.81 15.11 -11.31
N GLN A 143 -9.74 14.15 -11.30
CA GLN A 143 -11.09 14.36 -11.81
C GLN A 143 -11.83 15.45 -11.03
N TRP A 144 -11.70 15.44 -9.71
CA TRP A 144 -12.29 16.48 -8.88
C TRP A 144 -11.69 17.86 -9.19
N LEU A 145 -10.38 17.98 -9.34
CA LEU A 145 -9.67 19.22 -9.68
C LEU A 145 -10.04 19.73 -11.07
N GLU A 146 -10.07 18.87 -12.07
CA GLU A 146 -10.43 19.25 -13.44
C GLU A 146 -11.86 19.79 -13.50
N HIS A 147 -12.80 19.10 -12.84
CA HIS A 147 -14.21 19.51 -12.83
C HIS A 147 -14.48 20.80 -12.04
N ASN A 148 -13.89 20.93 -10.85
CA ASN A 148 -14.23 22.01 -9.93
C ASN A 148 -13.33 23.25 -10.07
N VAL A 149 -12.05 23.06 -10.37
CA VAL A 149 -11.05 24.12 -10.42
C VAL A 149 -10.58 24.41 -11.84
N GLY A 150 -10.63 23.44 -12.74
CA GLY A 150 -10.18 23.56 -14.13
C GLY A 150 -8.65 23.45 -14.25
N VAL A 151 -7.96 22.65 -13.40
CA VAL A 151 -6.52 22.53 -13.38
C VAL A 151 -6.07 21.08 -13.51
N LYS A 152 -4.97 20.90 -14.26
CA LYS A 152 -4.21 19.64 -14.34
C LYS A 152 -2.83 19.87 -13.74
N PRO A 153 -2.50 19.26 -12.59
CA PRO A 153 -1.18 19.41 -11.97
C PRO A 153 -0.05 18.95 -12.90
N LYS A 154 1.14 19.57 -12.76
CA LYS A 154 2.31 19.27 -13.60
C LYS A 154 3.54 18.87 -12.80
N ASN A 155 3.55 19.16 -11.51
CA ASN A 155 4.68 18.93 -10.61
C ASN A 155 4.24 18.04 -9.45
N GLY A 156 4.98 16.95 -9.22
CA GLY A 156 4.82 16.09 -8.05
C GLY A 156 5.49 16.70 -6.80
N TRP A 157 4.91 16.42 -5.64
CA TRP A 157 5.40 16.88 -4.34
C TRP A 157 5.19 15.77 -3.32
N ALA A 158 6.25 15.06 -2.94
CA ALA A 158 6.24 13.97 -1.98
C ALA A 158 7.33 14.19 -0.92
N ILE A 159 6.98 14.99 0.08
CA ILE A 159 7.96 15.45 1.08
C ILE A 159 7.97 14.61 2.36
N ASP A 160 6.92 13.83 2.64
CA ASP A 160 6.80 13.10 3.90
C ASP A 160 6.66 11.57 3.79
N PRO A 161 6.34 10.92 2.66
CA PRO A 161 6.40 9.47 2.57
C PRO A 161 7.78 8.92 2.95
N PHE A 162 7.82 7.81 3.70
CA PHE A 162 9.00 7.29 4.40
C PHE A 162 9.85 6.38 3.50
N GLY A 163 10.52 6.95 2.52
CA GLY A 163 11.08 6.30 1.35
C GLY A 163 10.17 6.45 0.14
N LEU A 164 10.74 6.38 -1.06
CA LEU A 164 10.09 6.73 -2.31
C LEU A 164 10.19 5.61 -3.33
N SER A 165 9.13 5.45 -4.15
CA SER A 165 8.98 4.39 -5.13
C SER A 165 9.05 4.90 -6.58
N PRO A 166 9.73 4.17 -7.50
CA PRO A 166 9.69 4.47 -8.92
C PRO A 166 8.27 4.32 -9.53
N THR A 167 7.38 3.58 -8.88
CA THR A 167 5.98 3.46 -9.30
C THR A 167 5.29 4.81 -9.34
N MET A 168 5.52 5.65 -8.31
CA MET A 168 4.94 7.00 -8.28
C MET A 168 5.51 7.88 -9.39
N ALA A 169 6.82 7.81 -9.65
CA ALA A 169 7.45 8.51 -10.77
C ALA A 169 6.86 8.07 -12.13
N TYR A 170 6.64 6.76 -12.31
CA TYR A 170 6.00 6.19 -13.51
C TYR A 170 4.56 6.73 -13.69
N LEU A 171 3.74 6.64 -12.65
CA LEU A 171 2.35 7.11 -12.69
C LEU A 171 2.28 8.62 -12.99
N LEU A 172 3.08 9.44 -12.31
CA LEU A 172 3.15 10.88 -12.57
C LEU A 172 3.50 11.15 -14.04
N LYS A 173 4.51 10.47 -14.58
CA LYS A 173 4.87 10.64 -16.00
C LYS A 173 3.73 10.24 -16.94
N LYS A 174 3.05 9.11 -16.69
CA LYS A 174 1.90 8.65 -17.51
C LYS A 174 0.70 9.60 -17.40
N MET A 175 0.53 10.29 -16.28
CA MET A 175 -0.50 11.33 -16.07
C MET A 175 -0.10 12.69 -16.65
N GLY A 176 1.08 12.82 -17.32
CA GLY A 176 1.52 14.03 -18.01
C GLY A 176 2.33 15.00 -17.15
N PHE A 177 2.78 14.58 -15.97
CA PHE A 177 3.70 15.38 -15.15
C PHE A 177 5.06 15.52 -15.80
N GLN A 178 5.70 16.65 -15.51
CA GLN A 178 7.00 17.00 -16.06
C GLN A 178 8.12 16.87 -15.04
N ASN A 179 7.82 17.06 -13.76
CA ASN A 179 8.79 17.10 -12.69
C ASN A 179 8.19 16.56 -11.39
N MET A 180 9.07 16.25 -10.43
CA MET A 180 8.68 15.92 -9.06
C MET A 180 9.74 16.35 -8.05
N VAL A 181 9.31 16.55 -6.80
CA VAL A 181 10.18 16.83 -5.64
C VAL A 181 9.97 15.73 -4.60
N ILE A 182 11.08 15.21 -4.06
CA ILE A 182 11.09 14.17 -3.02
C ILE A 182 11.96 14.60 -1.83
N GLN A 183 11.68 14.04 -0.61
CA GLN A 183 12.43 14.43 0.59
C GLN A 183 12.99 13.26 1.39
N ARG A 184 12.18 12.27 1.84
CA ARG A 184 12.64 11.24 2.77
C ARG A 184 13.41 10.12 2.07
N VAL A 185 14.66 10.42 1.76
CA VAL A 185 15.68 9.51 1.22
C VAL A 185 16.75 9.30 2.29
N HIS A 186 17.32 8.11 2.39
CA HIS A 186 18.38 7.78 3.34
C HIS A 186 19.51 8.82 3.32
N TYR A 187 19.94 9.33 4.46
CA TYR A 187 20.92 10.44 4.56
C TYR A 187 22.25 10.13 3.87
N SER A 188 22.72 8.86 3.84
CA SER A 188 23.95 8.49 3.10
C SER A 188 23.78 8.62 1.59
N VAL A 189 22.58 8.31 1.08
CA VAL A 189 22.22 8.49 -0.34
C VAL A 189 22.18 9.99 -0.67
N LYS A 190 21.52 10.80 0.18
CA LYS A 190 21.49 12.24 0.02
C LYS A 190 22.89 12.85 -0.02
N LYS A 191 23.75 12.47 0.94
CA LYS A 191 25.13 12.92 1.02
C LYS A 191 25.91 12.63 -0.26
N TYR A 192 25.83 11.40 -0.75
CA TYR A 192 26.49 10.99 -1.98
C TYR A 192 26.00 11.77 -3.20
N LEU A 193 24.69 11.83 -3.41
CA LEU A 193 24.10 12.52 -4.55
C LEU A 193 24.39 14.04 -4.50
N ALA A 194 24.39 14.64 -3.32
CA ALA A 194 24.75 16.03 -3.14
C ALA A 194 26.23 16.28 -3.45
N HIS A 195 27.14 15.38 -3.02
CA HIS A 195 28.56 15.46 -3.34
C HIS A 195 28.83 15.41 -4.85
N GLU A 196 28.14 14.52 -5.56
CA GLU A 196 28.23 14.36 -7.02
C GLU A 196 27.42 15.42 -7.80
N LYS A 197 26.77 16.37 -7.12
CA LYS A 197 25.80 17.32 -7.71
C LYS A 197 24.73 16.62 -8.54
N ALA A 198 24.25 15.49 -8.04
CA ALA A 198 23.28 14.60 -8.63
C ALA A 198 21.97 14.55 -7.84
N ALA A 199 21.71 15.52 -6.96
CA ALA A 199 20.45 15.63 -6.22
C ALA A 199 19.27 16.07 -7.12
N GLU A 200 19.57 16.50 -8.34
CA GLU A 200 18.61 16.64 -9.45
C GLU A 200 18.98 15.62 -10.51
N PHE A 201 18.04 14.73 -10.84
CA PHE A 201 18.28 13.60 -11.73
C PHE A 201 17.03 13.24 -12.53
N ILE A 202 17.24 12.52 -13.62
CA ILE A 202 16.18 11.88 -14.39
C ILE A 202 15.85 10.54 -13.74
N TRP A 203 14.61 10.41 -13.21
CA TRP A 203 14.16 9.13 -12.69
C TRP A 203 13.52 8.32 -13.79
N ARG A 204 14.18 7.23 -14.16
CA ARG A 204 13.82 6.34 -15.27
C ARG A 204 13.39 5.00 -14.73
N GLN A 205 12.41 4.37 -15.37
CA GLN A 205 12.08 2.99 -15.08
C GLN A 205 13.19 2.05 -15.59
N SER A 206 13.47 0.97 -14.86
CA SER A 206 14.57 0.04 -15.20
C SER A 206 14.38 -0.66 -16.55
N TRP A 207 13.12 -0.85 -16.99
CA TRP A 207 12.77 -1.48 -18.27
C TRP A 207 12.70 -0.51 -19.45
N ASP A 208 12.77 0.80 -19.22
CA ASP A 208 12.55 1.80 -20.28
C ASP A 208 13.84 2.17 -20.98
N HIS A 209 14.09 1.51 -22.10
CA HIS A 209 15.23 1.82 -22.99
C HIS A 209 14.96 3.00 -23.94
N ASN A 210 13.69 3.43 -24.08
CA ASN A 210 13.27 4.46 -25.03
C ASN A 210 13.07 5.85 -24.38
N HIS A 211 13.36 6.00 -23.09
CA HIS A 211 13.25 7.26 -22.35
C HIS A 211 11.82 7.81 -22.23
N THR A 212 10.80 6.98 -22.43
CA THR A 212 9.38 7.40 -22.45
C THR A 212 8.83 7.66 -21.04
N THR A 213 9.47 7.09 -20.02
CA THR A 213 9.08 7.21 -18.61
C THR A 213 9.91 8.21 -17.81
N ASP A 214 10.87 8.88 -18.48
CA ASP A 214 11.78 9.82 -17.85
C ASP A 214 11.05 11.02 -17.24
N ILE A 215 11.27 11.28 -15.95
CA ILE A 215 10.77 12.44 -15.23
C ILE A 215 11.91 13.12 -14.46
N LEU A 216 11.95 14.47 -14.50
CA LEU A 216 12.94 15.21 -13.72
C LEU A 216 12.57 15.22 -12.24
N CYS A 217 13.48 14.72 -11.40
CA CYS A 217 13.31 14.65 -9.95
C CYS A 217 14.30 15.58 -9.23
N HIS A 218 13.78 16.42 -8.33
CA HIS A 218 14.56 17.19 -7.37
C HIS A 218 14.48 16.54 -6.01
N MET A 219 15.60 16.10 -5.47
CA MET A 219 15.71 15.57 -4.11
C MET A 219 16.18 16.69 -3.16
N MET A 220 15.39 16.96 -2.13
CA MET A 220 15.78 17.91 -1.07
C MET A 220 16.98 17.35 -0.29
N PRO A 221 18.06 18.12 -0.11
CA PRO A 221 19.34 17.54 0.33
C PRO A 221 19.48 17.36 1.84
N PHE A 222 18.69 18.09 2.65
CA PHE A 222 18.86 18.14 4.10
C PHE A 222 17.90 17.22 4.85
N TYR A 223 17.97 17.28 6.20
CA TYR A 223 17.30 16.35 7.12
C TYR A 223 15.77 16.36 7.03
N SER A 224 15.13 17.52 6.86
CA SER A 224 13.69 17.69 6.91
C SER A 224 13.21 18.73 5.90
N TYR A 225 11.90 18.80 5.68
CA TYR A 225 11.23 19.82 4.87
C TYR A 225 10.84 21.09 5.65
N ASP A 226 11.08 21.12 6.97
CA ASP A 226 10.82 22.29 7.82
C ASP A 226 11.77 23.45 7.52
N VAL A 227 11.38 24.67 7.90
CA VAL A 227 12.16 25.88 7.60
C VAL A 227 13.63 25.80 8.06
N PRO A 228 13.95 25.24 9.26
CA PRO A 228 15.33 25.09 9.69
C PRO A 228 16.21 24.24 8.77
N HIS A 229 15.63 23.31 8.00
CA HIS A 229 16.38 22.37 7.18
C HIS A 229 16.21 22.59 5.66
N THR A 230 15.79 23.77 5.23
CA THR A 230 15.52 24.03 3.81
C THR A 230 16.31 25.20 3.22
N CYS A 231 16.74 26.17 4.02
CA CYS A 231 17.45 27.34 3.51
C CYS A 231 18.93 27.07 3.21
N GLY A 232 19.56 26.15 3.92
CA GLY A 232 20.99 25.86 3.78
C GLY A 232 21.46 24.81 4.79
N PRO A 233 22.78 24.58 4.90
CA PRO A 233 23.33 23.49 5.72
C PRO A 233 23.28 23.77 7.23
N ASP A 234 23.10 25.02 7.69
CA ASP A 234 23.05 25.32 9.12
C ASP A 234 21.62 25.55 9.63
N PRO A 235 21.00 24.55 10.32
CA PRO A 235 19.63 24.67 10.80
C PRO A 235 19.48 25.75 11.89
N LYS A 236 20.52 26.07 12.65
CA LYS A 236 20.52 27.15 13.63
C LYS A 236 20.42 28.53 12.96
N VAL A 237 21.06 28.69 11.81
CA VAL A 237 20.94 29.91 11.00
C VAL A 237 19.58 29.96 10.33
N CYS A 238 19.15 28.90 9.65
CA CYS A 238 17.90 28.88 8.95
C CYS A 238 16.69 29.13 9.88
N CYS A 239 16.72 28.62 11.09
CA CYS A 239 15.65 28.83 12.08
C CYS A 239 15.42 30.30 12.40
N GLN A 240 16.45 31.17 12.28
CA GLN A 240 16.32 32.61 12.48
C GLN A 240 15.50 33.31 11.38
N PHE A 241 15.21 32.61 10.28
CA PHE A 241 14.38 33.09 9.18
C PHE A 241 13.00 32.44 9.16
N ASP A 242 12.65 31.71 10.20
CA ASP A 242 11.28 31.22 10.41
C ASP A 242 10.48 32.24 11.26
N PHE A 243 9.86 33.20 10.62
CA PHE A 243 9.20 34.31 11.31
C PHE A 243 7.88 33.93 12.02
N LYS A 244 7.42 32.68 11.92
CA LYS A 244 6.41 32.11 12.84
C LYS A 244 6.97 32.05 14.28
N ARG A 245 8.27 31.86 14.41
CA ARG A 245 8.98 31.71 15.71
C ARG A 245 9.43 33.03 16.33
N LEU A 246 8.89 34.17 15.85
CA LEU A 246 9.09 35.46 16.50
C LEU A 246 8.66 35.41 17.97
N PRO A 247 9.36 36.13 18.89
CA PRO A 247 8.99 36.19 20.30
C PRO A 247 7.50 36.56 20.50
N GLY A 248 6.81 35.83 21.37
CA GLY A 248 5.35 35.97 21.60
C GLY A 248 4.48 34.95 20.88
N ASN A 249 4.95 34.24 19.85
CA ASN A 249 4.18 33.25 19.10
C ASN A 249 4.19 31.85 19.71
N LYS A 250 4.75 31.64 20.90
CA LYS A 250 4.79 30.35 21.63
C LYS A 250 5.50 29.21 20.89
N VAL A 251 6.22 29.47 19.81
CA VAL A 251 7.02 28.51 19.06
C VAL A 251 8.46 28.97 19.06
N ASN A 252 9.39 28.13 19.50
CA ASN A 252 10.79 28.49 19.70
C ASN A 252 11.71 27.70 18.77
N CYS A 253 12.85 28.27 18.42
CA CYS A 253 13.94 27.54 17.76
C CYS A 253 14.62 26.60 18.76
N PRO A 254 14.79 25.29 18.42
CA PRO A 254 15.46 24.32 19.30
C PRO A 254 16.89 24.67 19.66
N TRP A 255 17.58 25.48 18.82
CA TRP A 255 18.97 25.91 19.02
C TRP A 255 19.13 27.16 19.89
N ARG A 256 18.09 27.55 20.63
CA ARG A 256 18.09 28.75 21.54
C ARG A 256 18.45 30.07 20.84
N VAL A 257 18.09 30.20 19.57
CA VAL A 257 18.15 31.42 18.79
C VAL A 257 16.75 31.81 18.37
N ALA A 258 16.37 33.08 18.47
CA ALA A 258 15.06 33.54 18.03
C ALA A 258 15.22 34.34 16.72
N PRO A 259 14.25 34.26 15.79
CA PRO A 259 14.15 35.21 14.71
C PRO A 259 13.87 36.62 15.29
N VAL A 260 14.31 37.63 14.56
CA VAL A 260 14.01 39.03 14.86
C VAL A 260 13.33 39.67 13.65
N PRO A 261 12.41 40.62 13.84
CA PRO A 261 11.81 41.33 12.72
C PRO A 261 12.88 42.04 11.86
N ILE A 262 12.68 42.01 10.55
CA ILE A 262 13.58 42.66 9.61
C ILE A 262 13.23 44.13 9.50
N THR A 263 14.19 44.97 9.78
CA THR A 263 14.11 46.43 9.79
C THR A 263 15.25 47.05 8.97
N ASP A 264 15.16 48.31 8.65
CA ASP A 264 16.22 49.01 7.90
C ASP A 264 17.59 48.96 8.61
N LYS A 265 17.59 48.77 9.95
CA LYS A 265 18.82 48.68 10.75
C LYS A 265 19.53 47.33 10.66
N ASN A 266 18.80 46.26 10.35
CA ASN A 266 19.33 44.89 10.34
C ASN A 266 19.22 44.16 9.00
N VAL A 267 18.50 44.72 8.02
CA VAL A 267 18.23 44.05 6.73
C VAL A 267 19.53 43.65 6.01
N ALA A 268 20.52 44.56 5.96
CA ALA A 268 21.79 44.29 5.31
C ALA A 268 22.52 43.09 5.93
N SER A 269 22.71 43.08 7.25
CA SER A 269 23.40 41.98 7.94
C SER A 269 22.62 40.67 7.85
N LYS A 270 21.30 40.71 7.97
CA LYS A 270 20.43 39.49 7.87
C LYS A 270 20.36 38.97 6.46
N ALA A 271 20.32 39.82 5.43
CA ALA A 271 20.36 39.43 4.04
C ALA A 271 21.66 38.67 3.70
N MET A 272 22.81 39.16 4.17
CA MET A 272 24.11 38.51 3.95
C MET A 272 24.18 37.12 4.62
N VAL A 273 23.64 36.98 5.84
CA VAL A 273 23.59 35.68 6.54
C VAL A 273 22.70 34.67 5.81
N LEU A 274 21.55 35.12 5.31
CA LEU A 274 20.64 34.26 4.54
C LEU A 274 21.24 33.88 3.17
N LEU A 275 21.83 34.87 2.48
CA LEU A 275 22.47 34.65 1.18
C LEU A 275 23.66 33.68 1.27
N ASP A 276 24.44 33.71 2.37
CA ASP A 276 25.47 32.71 2.62
C ASP A 276 24.90 31.26 2.65
N GLN A 277 23.79 31.06 3.33
CA GLN A 277 23.13 29.74 3.35
C GLN A 277 22.67 29.29 1.94
N TYR A 278 22.07 30.18 1.17
CA TYR A 278 21.65 29.91 -0.19
C TYR A 278 22.85 29.59 -1.12
N ARG A 279 23.95 30.35 -0.98
CA ARG A 279 25.19 30.08 -1.74
C ARG A 279 25.80 28.73 -1.42
N LYS A 280 25.80 28.33 -0.13
CA LYS A 280 26.22 26.99 0.33
C LYS A 280 25.31 25.90 -0.21
N LYS A 281 23.99 26.10 -0.14
CA LYS A 281 23.04 25.12 -0.72
C LYS A 281 23.25 24.94 -2.22
N ALA A 282 23.52 25.99 -2.97
CA ALA A 282 23.78 25.96 -4.39
C ALA A 282 24.99 25.08 -4.79
N GLN A 283 25.92 24.80 -3.87
CA GLN A 283 27.07 23.92 -4.15
C GLN A 283 26.66 22.46 -4.35
N LEU A 284 25.46 22.07 -3.90
CA LEU A 284 24.93 20.71 -3.98
C LEU A 284 24.26 20.37 -5.32
N PHE A 285 24.09 21.37 -6.18
CA PHE A 285 23.38 21.25 -7.44
C PHE A 285 24.25 21.70 -8.63
N ARG A 286 23.87 21.28 -9.83
CA ARG A 286 24.56 21.70 -11.07
C ARG A 286 24.15 23.09 -11.50
N ALA A 287 22.88 23.43 -11.26
CA ALA A 287 22.31 24.72 -11.61
C ALA A 287 22.55 25.77 -10.51
N ARG A 288 22.45 27.03 -10.89
CA ARG A 288 22.47 28.18 -9.98
C ARG A 288 21.07 28.57 -9.47
N THR A 289 20.05 27.94 -10.04
CA THR A 289 18.65 28.05 -9.59
C THR A 289 18.43 27.11 -8.42
N VAL A 290 17.99 27.64 -7.27
CA VAL A 290 17.85 26.91 -6.01
C VAL A 290 16.41 26.95 -5.52
N LEU A 291 15.86 25.79 -5.22
CA LEU A 291 14.55 25.61 -4.57
C LEU A 291 14.70 25.76 -3.05
N VAL A 292 13.90 26.64 -2.44
CA VAL A 292 13.84 26.81 -0.99
C VAL A 292 12.40 26.69 -0.50
N PRO A 293 11.96 25.51 -0.07
CA PRO A 293 10.67 25.35 0.59
C PRO A 293 10.60 26.18 1.88
N LEU A 294 9.44 26.84 2.12
CA LEU A 294 9.17 27.65 3.29
C LEU A 294 7.85 27.19 3.94
N GLY A 295 7.94 26.27 4.87
CA GLY A 295 6.78 25.69 5.54
C GLY A 295 7.15 24.58 6.51
N ASP A 296 6.15 23.87 6.98
CA ASP A 296 6.20 22.77 7.95
C ASP A 296 4.77 22.21 8.09
N ASP A 297 4.52 21.34 9.06
CA ASP A 297 3.21 20.77 9.36
C ASP A 297 2.20 21.84 9.76
N PHE A 298 1.05 21.84 9.12
CA PHE A 298 -0.09 22.72 9.39
C PHE A 298 0.29 24.21 9.53
N ARG A 299 1.23 24.68 8.72
CA ARG A 299 1.68 26.07 8.70
C ARG A 299 0.65 26.97 8.04
N PHE A 300 0.74 28.27 8.38
CA PHE A 300 -0.12 29.33 7.85
C PHE A 300 -1.59 29.27 8.34
N ASP A 301 -1.85 28.57 9.44
CA ASP A 301 -3.18 28.50 10.09
C ASP A 301 -3.59 29.84 10.73
N LYS A 302 -2.64 30.73 11.02
CA LYS A 302 -2.89 32.08 11.57
C LYS A 302 -2.53 33.16 10.57
N ALA A 303 -3.38 34.19 10.48
CA ALA A 303 -3.21 35.34 9.58
C ALA A 303 -1.88 36.08 9.78
N ASN A 304 -1.43 36.22 11.04
CA ASN A 304 -0.19 36.90 11.37
C ASN A 304 1.04 36.13 10.87
N GLU A 305 1.01 34.81 10.77
CA GLU A 305 2.09 34.03 10.20
C GLU A 305 2.32 34.39 8.73
N TRP A 306 1.23 34.47 7.95
CA TRP A 306 1.28 34.90 6.54
C TRP A 306 1.98 36.29 6.42
N ASP A 307 1.57 37.25 7.25
CA ASP A 307 2.11 38.59 7.18
C ASP A 307 3.56 38.64 7.66
N ASN A 308 3.89 37.95 8.74
CA ASN A 308 5.23 37.89 9.27
C ASN A 308 6.23 37.24 8.31
N GLN A 309 5.86 36.09 7.73
CA GLN A 309 6.70 35.42 6.74
C GLN A 309 6.91 36.30 5.50
N PHE A 310 5.82 36.76 4.90
CA PHE A 310 5.89 37.56 3.68
C PHE A 310 6.66 38.87 3.87
N SER A 311 6.29 39.70 4.84
CA SER A 311 6.88 41.03 4.99
C SER A 311 8.36 41.01 5.33
N ASN A 312 8.81 40.06 6.16
CA ASN A 312 10.20 39.95 6.50
C ASN A 312 11.06 39.40 5.35
N TYR A 313 10.56 38.34 4.64
CA TYR A 313 11.24 37.82 3.47
C TYR A 313 11.27 38.84 2.32
N GLN A 314 10.18 39.56 2.07
CA GLN A 314 10.14 40.55 0.99
C GLN A 314 11.16 41.69 1.22
N ARG A 315 11.34 42.19 2.48
CA ARG A 315 12.38 43.15 2.79
C ARG A 315 13.81 42.62 2.50
N LEU A 316 14.06 41.35 2.80
CA LEU A 316 15.33 40.68 2.48
C LEU A 316 15.53 40.57 0.98
N PHE A 317 14.50 40.20 0.23
CA PHE A 317 14.54 40.07 -1.23
C PHE A 317 14.76 41.45 -1.89
N ASP A 318 14.02 42.46 -1.48
CA ASP A 318 14.16 43.82 -2.01
C ASP A 318 15.59 44.37 -1.78
N TYR A 319 16.16 44.11 -0.58
CA TYR A 319 17.54 44.47 -0.30
C TYR A 319 18.53 43.77 -1.24
N VAL A 320 18.49 42.43 -1.34
CA VAL A 320 19.41 41.63 -2.19
C VAL A 320 19.25 42.03 -3.66
N ASN A 321 18.02 42.12 -4.15
CA ASN A 321 17.73 42.39 -5.56
C ASN A 321 18.15 43.81 -5.98
N SER A 322 18.16 44.80 -5.05
CA SER A 322 18.60 46.16 -5.30
C SER A 322 20.13 46.33 -5.29
N HIS A 323 20.87 45.35 -4.73
CA HIS A 323 22.34 45.36 -4.65
C HIS A 323 22.93 44.44 -5.73
N SER A 324 23.19 45.01 -6.93
CA SER A 324 23.67 44.25 -8.10
C SER A 324 25.01 43.57 -7.90
N ASP A 325 25.87 44.08 -6.99
CA ASP A 325 27.13 43.49 -6.57
C ASP A 325 27.00 42.16 -5.82
N LEU A 326 25.80 41.85 -5.29
CA LEU A 326 25.53 40.55 -4.66
C LEU A 326 25.30 39.43 -5.67
N HIS A 327 25.10 39.74 -6.94
CA HIS A 327 24.90 38.77 -8.02
C HIS A 327 23.89 37.68 -7.70
N ALA A 328 22.78 38.08 -7.06
CA ALA A 328 21.69 37.19 -6.66
C ALA A 328 20.30 37.76 -7.00
N GLU A 329 19.34 36.90 -7.24
CA GLU A 329 17.95 37.25 -7.47
C GLU A 329 17.05 36.31 -6.62
N LEU A 330 16.28 36.90 -5.71
CA LEU A 330 15.46 36.20 -4.74
C LEU A 330 13.99 36.58 -4.91
N ARG A 331 13.10 35.60 -4.98
CA ARG A 331 11.65 35.86 -5.06
C ARG A 331 10.84 34.70 -4.47
N PHE A 332 9.59 34.98 -4.13
CA PHE A 332 8.63 33.93 -3.91
C PHE A 332 8.26 33.29 -5.26
N GLY A 333 7.94 32.01 -5.24
CA GLY A 333 7.50 31.27 -6.40
C GLY A 333 6.75 30.01 -6.03
N THR A 334 6.35 29.27 -7.06
CA THR A 334 5.78 27.93 -7.00
C THR A 334 6.76 26.92 -7.60
N LEU A 335 6.40 25.63 -7.65
CA LEU A 335 7.23 24.63 -8.35
C LEU A 335 7.29 24.90 -9.86
N ASN A 336 6.19 25.39 -10.47
CA ASN A 336 6.23 25.84 -11.86
C ASN A 336 7.27 26.92 -12.09
N ASP A 337 7.36 27.93 -11.20
CA ASP A 337 8.38 28.99 -11.29
C ASP A 337 9.80 28.44 -11.17
N TYR A 338 10.00 27.51 -10.22
CA TYR A 338 11.32 26.89 -10.01
C TYR A 338 11.77 26.07 -11.23
N PHE A 339 10.93 25.12 -11.70
CA PHE A 339 11.31 24.27 -12.82
C PHE A 339 11.37 25.02 -14.14
N ALA A 340 10.61 26.09 -14.33
CA ALA A 340 10.75 26.96 -15.48
C ALA A 340 12.13 27.69 -15.49
N ALA A 341 12.52 28.26 -14.34
CA ALA A 341 13.82 28.91 -14.20
C ALA A 341 14.99 27.91 -14.34
N LEU A 342 14.84 26.70 -13.85
CA LEU A 342 15.82 25.63 -14.01
C LEU A 342 16.00 25.23 -15.48
N ARG A 343 14.89 25.06 -16.22
CA ARG A 343 14.93 24.75 -17.65
C ARG A 343 15.56 25.88 -18.48
N GLU A 344 15.19 27.11 -18.18
CA GLU A 344 15.80 28.29 -18.83
C GLU A 344 17.32 28.28 -18.66
N GLU A 345 17.79 28.02 -17.45
CA GLU A 345 19.22 27.98 -17.15
C GLU A 345 19.94 26.83 -17.85
N THR A 346 19.32 25.64 -17.91
CA THR A 346 19.93 24.43 -18.48
C THR A 346 19.71 24.30 -20.00
N ALA A 347 19.07 25.27 -20.64
CA ALA A 347 18.73 25.28 -22.06
C ALA A 347 17.92 24.05 -22.51
N VAL A 348 16.98 23.62 -21.68
CA VAL A 348 16.15 22.42 -21.93
C VAL A 348 14.84 22.81 -22.59
N ASP A 349 14.60 22.29 -23.80
CA ASP A 349 13.29 22.31 -24.43
C ASP A 349 12.31 21.44 -23.61
N ALA A 350 11.08 21.88 -23.45
CA ALA A 350 10.04 21.16 -22.71
C ALA A 350 9.76 19.74 -23.25
N ALA A 351 10.09 19.47 -24.53
CA ALA A 351 9.97 18.19 -25.18
C ALA A 351 11.21 17.30 -25.03
N ASN A 352 12.36 17.85 -24.65
CA ASN A 352 13.63 17.15 -24.53
C ASN A 352 14.11 17.12 -23.07
N MET A 353 14.71 16.00 -22.67
CA MET A 353 15.26 15.86 -21.34
C MET A 353 16.49 16.74 -21.14
N PRO A 354 16.73 17.25 -19.89
CA PRO A 354 17.84 18.16 -19.60
C PRO A 354 19.19 17.54 -19.94
N LEU A 355 19.93 18.16 -20.87
CA LEU A 355 21.32 17.79 -21.12
C LEU A 355 22.14 18.06 -19.86
N GLY A 356 22.72 17.01 -19.28
CA GLY A 356 23.64 17.10 -18.13
C GLY A 356 23.09 16.67 -16.78
N PHE A 357 21.81 16.33 -16.63
CA PHE A 357 21.33 15.67 -15.42
C PHE A 357 21.63 14.16 -15.49
N PRO A 358 22.11 13.53 -14.39
CA PRO A 358 22.29 12.07 -14.36
C PRO A 358 20.95 11.35 -14.38
N SER A 359 20.91 10.11 -14.86
CA SER A 359 19.75 9.23 -14.77
C SER A 359 19.92 8.21 -13.66
N MET A 360 18.82 7.88 -12.99
CA MET A 360 18.75 6.87 -11.92
C MET A 360 17.53 5.99 -12.12
N SER A 361 17.64 4.73 -11.69
CA SER A 361 16.56 3.74 -11.67
C SER A 361 16.48 3.09 -10.28
N GLY A 362 15.31 2.53 -9.95
CA GLY A 362 15.05 1.85 -8.68
C GLY A 362 14.40 2.76 -7.63
N ASP A 363 14.17 2.20 -6.44
CA ASP A 363 13.52 2.85 -5.32
C ASP A 363 14.50 3.45 -4.30
N PHE A 364 13.95 4.16 -3.31
CA PHE A 364 14.68 4.74 -2.19
C PHE A 364 14.26 4.10 -0.85
N PHE A 365 14.12 2.78 -0.83
CA PHE A 365 13.93 1.99 0.38
C PHE A 365 15.25 1.32 0.79
N THR A 366 15.52 1.11 2.09
CA THR A 366 14.73 1.49 3.26
C THR A 366 15.25 2.82 3.80
N TYR A 367 14.34 3.71 4.14
CA TYR A 367 14.68 5.05 4.66
C TYR A 367 15.27 4.98 6.06
N ALA A 368 16.29 5.79 6.33
CA ALA A 368 16.78 6.13 7.66
C ALA A 368 16.95 7.63 7.75
N ASP A 369 16.43 8.23 8.83
CA ASP A 369 16.55 9.66 9.08
C ASP A 369 17.85 10.02 9.79
N ARG A 370 18.42 9.14 10.60
CA ARG A 370 19.69 9.31 11.31
C ARG A 370 20.24 7.96 11.78
N ASP A 371 21.54 7.89 11.96
CA ASP A 371 22.27 6.74 12.49
C ASP A 371 21.79 5.40 11.85
N ASP A 372 21.46 4.41 12.64
CA ASP A 372 20.86 3.15 12.21
C ASP A 372 19.33 3.06 12.43
N ASN A 373 18.68 4.20 12.52
CA ASN A 373 17.23 4.32 12.72
C ASN A 373 16.49 4.14 11.39
N TYR A 374 16.39 2.89 10.95
CA TYR A 374 15.67 2.51 9.74
C TYR A 374 14.17 2.42 9.98
N TRP A 375 13.41 3.03 9.09
CA TRP A 375 11.96 3.05 9.11
C TRP A 375 11.42 1.81 8.37
N SER A 376 11.75 0.63 8.89
CA SER A 376 11.26 -0.64 8.36
C SER A 376 10.12 -1.23 9.21
N GLY A 377 9.84 -0.65 10.37
CA GLY A 377 8.76 -1.09 11.24
C GLY A 377 7.37 -0.86 10.64
N TYR A 378 7.17 0.27 9.97
CA TYR A 378 5.86 0.62 9.40
C TYR A 378 5.44 -0.28 8.22
N TYR A 379 6.34 -1.07 7.67
CA TYR A 379 5.96 -2.11 6.68
C TYR A 379 5.01 -3.14 7.27
N THR A 380 5.01 -3.30 8.60
CA THR A 380 4.20 -4.31 9.31
C THR A 380 3.23 -3.70 10.33
N SER A 381 3.46 -2.48 10.84
CA SER A 381 2.63 -1.88 11.91
C SER A 381 1.14 -1.91 11.56
N ARG A 382 0.31 -2.45 12.50
CA ARG A 382 -1.15 -2.60 12.39
C ARG A 382 -1.58 -3.42 11.17
N PRO A 383 -1.12 -4.68 11.06
CA PRO A 383 -1.33 -5.52 9.87
C PRO A 383 -2.80 -5.84 9.61
N PHE A 384 -3.68 -5.80 10.63
CA PHE A 384 -5.12 -6.00 10.47
C PHE A 384 -5.73 -5.02 9.46
N TYR A 385 -5.39 -3.74 9.58
CA TYR A 385 -5.92 -2.71 8.66
C TYR A 385 -5.20 -2.72 7.30
N LYS A 386 -3.93 -3.12 7.25
CA LYS A 386 -3.23 -3.41 5.99
C LYS A 386 -3.90 -4.54 5.20
N HIS A 387 -4.40 -5.57 5.88
CA HIS A 387 -5.22 -6.63 5.28
C HIS A 387 -6.57 -6.09 4.82
N MET A 388 -7.24 -5.29 5.66
CA MET A 388 -8.55 -4.71 5.33
C MET A 388 -8.49 -3.76 4.13
N ASP A 389 -7.39 -3.04 3.93
CA ASP A 389 -7.10 -2.23 2.75
C ASP A 389 -7.24 -3.05 1.46
N ARG A 390 -6.56 -4.19 1.38
CA ARG A 390 -6.60 -5.08 0.21
C ARG A 390 -8.00 -5.69 0.00
N VAL A 391 -8.73 -5.98 1.08
CA VAL A 391 -10.13 -6.44 1.01
C VAL A 391 -11.01 -5.39 0.34
N VAL A 392 -10.92 -4.13 0.77
CA VAL A 392 -11.71 -3.03 0.20
C VAL A 392 -11.30 -2.74 -1.24
N GLU A 393 -10.01 -2.72 -1.54
CA GLU A 393 -9.47 -2.51 -2.89
C GLU A 393 -10.01 -3.55 -3.88
N ALA A 394 -9.97 -4.84 -3.53
CA ALA A 394 -10.49 -5.92 -4.37
C ALA A 394 -12.00 -5.79 -4.60
N HIS A 395 -12.77 -5.45 -3.55
CA HIS A 395 -14.22 -5.23 -3.68
C HIS A 395 -14.54 -4.01 -4.52
N LEU A 396 -13.77 -2.92 -4.40
CA LEU A 396 -13.96 -1.70 -5.19
C LEU A 396 -13.79 -2.01 -6.69
N ARG A 397 -12.70 -2.67 -7.07
CA ARG A 397 -12.48 -3.07 -8.46
C ARG A 397 -13.59 -3.99 -8.98
N GLY A 398 -13.96 -5.01 -8.20
CA GLY A 398 -15.05 -5.93 -8.56
C GLY A 398 -16.39 -5.21 -8.71
N ALA A 399 -16.69 -4.27 -7.81
CA ALA A 399 -17.93 -3.48 -7.85
C ALA A 399 -17.97 -2.55 -9.08
N GLU A 400 -16.89 -1.86 -9.39
CA GLU A 400 -16.80 -0.96 -10.56
C GLU A 400 -16.99 -1.68 -11.88
N ILE A 401 -16.33 -2.83 -12.04
CA ILE A 401 -16.45 -3.67 -13.24
C ILE A 401 -17.90 -4.16 -13.38
N LEU A 402 -18.45 -4.76 -12.34
CA LEU A 402 -19.78 -5.37 -12.41
C LEU A 402 -20.88 -4.30 -12.55
N PHE A 403 -20.75 -3.15 -11.89
CA PHE A 403 -21.65 -2.01 -12.06
C PHE A 403 -21.65 -1.49 -13.50
N SER A 404 -20.47 -1.31 -14.10
CA SER A 404 -20.36 -0.84 -15.49
C SER A 404 -21.03 -1.80 -16.48
N LEU A 405 -20.86 -3.10 -16.27
CA LEU A 405 -21.52 -4.15 -17.07
C LEU A 405 -23.04 -4.15 -16.86
N ALA A 406 -23.50 -4.01 -15.60
CA ALA A 406 -24.92 -3.95 -15.27
C ALA A 406 -25.59 -2.71 -15.86
N TRP A 407 -24.94 -1.57 -15.82
CA TRP A 407 -25.44 -0.34 -16.43
C TRP A 407 -25.59 -0.48 -17.95
N ALA A 408 -24.56 -1.00 -18.63
CA ALA A 408 -24.65 -1.31 -20.06
C ALA A 408 -25.80 -2.29 -20.36
N ARG A 409 -25.99 -3.32 -19.52
CA ARG A 409 -27.09 -4.32 -19.65
C ARG A 409 -28.46 -3.68 -19.51
N MET A 410 -28.67 -2.79 -18.52
CA MET A 410 -29.93 -2.07 -18.33
C MET A 410 -30.29 -1.24 -19.58
N GLY A 411 -29.30 -0.55 -20.17
CA GLY A 411 -29.50 0.17 -21.43
C GLY A 411 -29.94 -0.73 -22.59
N LEU A 412 -29.35 -1.93 -22.72
CA LEU A 412 -29.75 -2.91 -23.73
C LEU A 412 -31.19 -3.46 -23.52
N LEU A 413 -31.64 -3.53 -22.26
CA LEU A 413 -33.00 -3.93 -21.90
C LEU A 413 -34.02 -2.78 -21.98
N GLY A 414 -33.60 -1.55 -22.31
CA GLY A 414 -34.47 -0.39 -22.36
C GLY A 414 -35.00 0.07 -21.00
N MET A 415 -34.28 -0.23 -19.91
CA MET A 415 -34.67 0.16 -18.55
C MET A 415 -34.20 1.58 -18.23
N ASP A 416 -34.98 2.32 -17.43
CA ASP A 416 -34.49 3.57 -16.83
C ASP A 416 -33.48 3.25 -15.75
N SER A 417 -32.25 3.70 -15.98
CA SER A 417 -31.12 3.44 -15.10
C SER A 417 -30.71 4.63 -14.23
N ASN A 418 -31.39 5.78 -14.32
CA ASN A 418 -30.92 7.02 -13.72
C ASN A 418 -30.80 6.96 -12.19
N SER A 419 -31.87 6.56 -11.48
CA SER A 419 -31.81 6.47 -10.01
C SER A 419 -30.83 5.39 -9.52
N PHE A 420 -30.79 4.24 -10.20
CA PHE A 420 -29.82 3.18 -9.90
C PHE A 420 -28.39 3.67 -10.06
N CYS A 421 -28.10 4.38 -11.16
CA CYS A 421 -26.76 4.91 -11.42
C CYS A 421 -26.34 5.96 -10.40
N GLU A 422 -27.24 6.88 -10.02
CA GLU A 422 -26.94 7.93 -9.03
C GLU A 422 -26.59 7.35 -7.67
N ASP A 423 -27.38 6.40 -7.16
CA ASP A 423 -27.14 5.75 -5.88
C ASP A 423 -25.84 4.93 -5.89
N MET A 424 -25.61 4.12 -6.94
CA MET A 424 -24.41 3.28 -7.02
C MET A 424 -23.14 4.12 -7.19
N MET A 425 -23.18 5.17 -8.02
CA MET A 425 -22.05 6.09 -8.21
C MET A 425 -21.68 6.80 -6.91
N SER A 426 -22.68 7.24 -6.12
CA SER A 426 -22.42 7.85 -4.82
C SER A 426 -21.67 6.89 -3.88
N GLY A 427 -22.09 5.61 -3.84
CA GLY A 427 -21.42 4.56 -3.06
C GLY A 427 -19.99 4.28 -3.54
N LEU A 428 -19.76 4.22 -4.85
CA LEU A 428 -18.43 4.01 -5.44
C LEU A 428 -17.49 5.19 -5.13
N VAL A 429 -17.95 6.43 -5.33
CA VAL A 429 -17.16 7.63 -4.99
C VAL A 429 -16.82 7.68 -3.51
N GLY A 430 -17.77 7.36 -2.62
CA GLY A 430 -17.51 7.24 -1.18
C GLY A 430 -16.43 6.21 -0.86
N ALA A 431 -16.49 5.04 -1.48
CA ALA A 431 -15.49 3.97 -1.30
C ALA A 431 -14.12 4.36 -1.85
N ARG A 432 -14.03 4.98 -3.04
CA ARG A 432 -12.77 5.51 -3.60
C ARG A 432 -12.12 6.52 -2.68
N ARG A 433 -12.90 7.48 -2.15
CA ARG A 433 -12.41 8.52 -1.24
C ARG A 433 -11.93 7.95 0.09
N ASN A 434 -12.65 6.99 0.67
CA ASN A 434 -12.25 6.34 1.92
C ASN A 434 -11.01 5.44 1.74
N LEU A 435 -10.95 4.65 0.65
CA LEU A 435 -9.76 3.87 0.32
C LEU A 435 -8.58 4.79 0.03
N GLY A 436 -8.80 5.85 -0.77
CA GLY A 436 -7.79 6.86 -1.08
C GLY A 436 -7.28 7.58 0.17
N LEU A 437 -8.16 7.89 1.13
CA LEU A 437 -7.79 8.48 2.41
C LEU A 437 -6.86 7.56 3.21
N PHE A 438 -7.14 6.25 3.23
CA PHE A 438 -6.32 5.28 3.94
C PHE A 438 -4.94 5.07 3.30
N GLN A 439 -4.73 5.42 2.03
CA GLN A 439 -3.41 5.41 1.39
C GLN A 439 -2.48 6.51 1.92
N HIS A 440 -2.97 7.47 2.71
CA HIS A 440 -2.15 8.47 3.40
C HIS A 440 -0.96 7.81 4.11
N HIS A 441 0.20 8.50 4.10
CA HIS A 441 1.45 7.96 4.67
C HIS A 441 1.46 7.77 6.20
N ASP A 442 0.36 8.14 6.92
CA ASP A 442 0.07 7.71 8.31
C ASP A 442 -1.17 6.81 8.42
N GLY A 443 -1.82 6.46 7.29
CA GLY A 443 -2.96 5.54 7.26
C GLY A 443 -2.51 4.09 7.14
N ILE A 444 -2.26 3.64 5.92
CA ILE A 444 -1.85 2.25 5.61
C ILE A 444 -0.53 1.87 6.28
N THR A 445 0.33 2.83 6.58
CA THR A 445 1.58 2.64 7.32
C THR A 445 1.38 2.14 8.75
N GLY A 446 0.23 2.41 9.37
CA GLY A 446 -0.06 2.07 10.75
C GLY A 446 0.62 3.00 11.76
N THR A 447 0.89 4.26 11.38
CA THR A 447 1.64 5.24 12.17
C THR A 447 0.77 6.36 12.75
N ALA A 448 -0.56 6.24 12.69
CA ALA A 448 -1.51 7.16 13.31
C ALA A 448 -1.83 6.79 14.78
N LYS A 449 -2.40 7.73 15.53
CA LYS A 449 -2.92 7.47 16.88
C LYS A 449 -4.13 6.53 16.87
N ASP A 450 -4.33 5.76 17.95
CA ASP A 450 -5.42 4.78 18.08
C ASP A 450 -6.81 5.33 17.68
N PRO A 451 -7.25 6.54 18.09
CA PRO A 451 -8.55 7.06 17.66
C PRO A 451 -8.63 7.30 16.13
N VAL A 452 -7.51 7.62 15.48
CA VAL A 452 -7.42 7.83 14.04
C VAL A 452 -7.46 6.49 13.30
N VAL A 453 -6.77 5.48 13.82
CA VAL A 453 -6.81 4.10 13.29
C VAL A 453 -8.24 3.54 13.34
N ILE A 454 -8.96 3.78 14.44
CA ILE A 454 -10.38 3.40 14.58
C ILE A 454 -11.24 4.12 13.53
N ASP A 455 -11.01 5.40 13.28
CA ASP A 455 -11.74 6.17 12.25
C ASP A 455 -11.50 5.59 10.86
N TYR A 456 -10.25 5.31 10.49
CA TYR A 456 -9.91 4.63 9.24
C TYR A 456 -10.59 3.26 9.12
N GLY A 457 -10.55 2.44 10.17
CA GLY A 457 -11.19 1.12 10.18
C GLY A 457 -12.70 1.20 9.95
N LYS A 458 -13.39 2.17 10.55
CA LYS A 458 -14.82 2.40 10.35
C LYS A 458 -15.15 2.82 8.93
N ARG A 459 -14.34 3.71 8.33
CA ARG A 459 -14.48 4.15 6.92
C ARG A 459 -14.29 2.98 5.94
N LEU A 460 -13.29 2.14 6.19
CA LEU A 460 -13.06 0.94 5.37
C LEU A 460 -14.23 -0.05 5.49
N LEU A 461 -14.78 -0.26 6.69
CA LEU A 461 -15.96 -1.11 6.88
C LEU A 461 -17.20 -0.57 6.18
N GLU A 462 -17.46 0.74 6.27
CA GLU A 462 -18.57 1.40 5.57
C GLU A 462 -18.43 1.21 4.06
N SER A 463 -17.24 1.45 3.52
CA SER A 463 -16.95 1.24 2.10
C SER A 463 -17.18 -0.21 1.69
N LEU A 464 -16.70 -1.17 2.48
CA LEU A 464 -16.91 -2.60 2.22
C LEU A 464 -18.40 -2.95 2.16
N LYS A 465 -19.21 -2.46 3.09
CA LYS A 465 -20.66 -2.68 3.11
C LYS A 465 -21.34 -2.12 1.86
N ASN A 466 -21.01 -0.89 1.48
CA ASN A 466 -21.55 -0.23 0.28
C ASN A 466 -21.14 -0.99 -1.01
N LEU A 467 -19.86 -1.37 -1.13
CA LEU A 467 -19.37 -2.12 -2.29
C LEU A 467 -20.04 -3.50 -2.43
N ARG A 468 -20.29 -4.17 -1.33
CA ARG A 468 -21.01 -5.46 -1.32
C ARG A 468 -22.47 -5.32 -1.77
N ASP A 469 -23.13 -4.25 -1.37
CA ASP A 469 -24.48 -3.91 -1.84
C ASP A 469 -24.49 -3.62 -3.34
N ILE A 470 -23.51 -2.83 -3.83
CA ILE A 470 -23.35 -2.55 -5.26
C ILE A 470 -23.12 -3.83 -6.07
N ILE A 471 -22.24 -4.72 -5.61
CA ILE A 471 -21.99 -6.02 -6.26
C ILE A 471 -23.29 -6.84 -6.30
N ALA A 472 -24.06 -6.87 -5.19
CA ALA A 472 -25.32 -7.59 -5.11
C ALA A 472 -26.36 -7.11 -6.12
N LYS A 473 -26.59 -5.81 -6.14
CA LYS A 473 -27.55 -5.16 -7.03
C LYS A 473 -27.12 -5.29 -8.49
N SER A 474 -25.85 -5.07 -8.79
CA SER A 474 -25.32 -5.20 -10.15
C SER A 474 -25.43 -6.63 -10.67
N ALA A 475 -25.11 -7.65 -9.84
CA ALA A 475 -25.27 -9.05 -10.18
C ALA A 475 -26.75 -9.40 -10.48
N HIS A 476 -27.67 -8.85 -9.70
CA HIS A 476 -29.10 -9.03 -9.96
C HIS A 476 -29.49 -8.60 -11.38
N TYR A 477 -29.10 -7.37 -11.78
CA TYR A 477 -29.40 -6.86 -13.14
C TYR A 477 -28.72 -7.69 -14.24
N MET A 478 -27.52 -8.20 -14.00
CA MET A 478 -26.82 -9.07 -14.96
C MET A 478 -27.54 -10.41 -15.18
N LEU A 479 -28.31 -10.90 -14.21
CA LEU A 479 -29.06 -12.16 -14.27
C LEU A 479 -30.43 -12.00 -14.92
N LEU A 480 -30.93 -10.79 -15.19
CA LEU A 480 -32.21 -10.57 -15.85
C LEU A 480 -32.14 -10.88 -17.36
N ASN A 481 -33.10 -11.68 -17.85
CA ASN A 481 -33.26 -12.00 -19.28
C ASN A 481 -34.06 -10.94 -20.05
N THR A 482 -35.06 -10.34 -19.39
CA THR A 482 -35.97 -9.33 -19.95
C THR A 482 -36.15 -8.21 -18.94
N ALA A 483 -36.53 -7.03 -19.42
CA ALA A 483 -36.96 -5.97 -18.52
C ALA A 483 -38.18 -6.44 -17.68
N PRO A 484 -38.20 -6.12 -16.38
CA PRO A 484 -39.37 -6.39 -15.54
C PRO A 484 -40.62 -5.74 -16.13
N HIS A 485 -41.72 -6.46 -16.21
CA HIS A 485 -43.02 -5.91 -16.66
C HIS A 485 -43.65 -5.09 -15.52
N GLY A 486 -43.90 -3.81 -15.75
CA GLY A 486 -44.57 -2.89 -14.80
C GLY A 486 -43.58 -2.19 -13.84
N ASN A 487 -44.11 -1.37 -12.93
CA ASN A 487 -43.34 -0.64 -11.88
C ASN A 487 -42.94 -1.56 -10.71
N ILE A 488 -42.58 -2.80 -10.97
CA ILE A 488 -42.09 -3.69 -9.93
C ILE A 488 -40.62 -3.35 -9.74
N GLU A 489 -40.30 -2.69 -8.63
CA GLU A 489 -38.91 -2.54 -8.21
C GLU A 489 -38.32 -3.94 -7.98
N PRO A 490 -37.12 -4.20 -8.52
CA PRO A 490 -36.42 -5.47 -8.27
C PRO A 490 -36.25 -5.71 -6.77
N ASP A 491 -36.58 -6.92 -6.32
CA ASP A 491 -36.31 -7.32 -4.94
C ASP A 491 -34.81 -7.58 -4.75
N PHE A 492 -34.08 -6.53 -4.41
CA PHE A 492 -32.65 -6.59 -4.14
C PHE A 492 -32.28 -7.38 -2.89
N SER A 493 -33.24 -7.72 -2.03
CA SER A 493 -33.01 -8.57 -0.87
C SER A 493 -32.76 -10.05 -1.26
N ALA A 494 -33.01 -10.40 -2.53
CA ALA A 494 -32.85 -11.74 -3.06
C ALA A 494 -31.40 -12.22 -3.13
N LEU A 495 -30.42 -11.32 -3.20
CA LEU A 495 -29.00 -11.64 -3.26
C LEU A 495 -28.25 -11.13 -2.04
N SER A 496 -27.50 -12.02 -1.36
CA SER A 496 -26.60 -11.67 -0.27
C SER A 496 -25.23 -12.34 -0.44
N LEU A 497 -24.18 -11.74 0.06
CA LEU A 497 -22.87 -12.37 0.06
C LEU A 497 -22.83 -13.48 1.13
N ASP A 498 -21.95 -14.47 0.89
CA ASP A 498 -21.82 -15.68 1.70
C ASP A 498 -21.05 -15.49 3.01
N ASP A 499 -20.54 -14.29 3.26
CA ASP A 499 -19.88 -13.93 4.50
C ASP A 499 -20.32 -12.55 5.03
N VAL A 500 -20.02 -12.26 6.29
CA VAL A 500 -20.33 -10.99 6.96
C VAL A 500 -19.16 -10.57 7.83
N ARG A 501 -18.91 -9.27 7.89
CA ARG A 501 -18.01 -8.63 8.84
C ARG A 501 -18.83 -7.71 9.76
N ASP A 502 -18.91 -8.06 11.04
CA ASP A 502 -19.81 -7.38 11.99
C ASP A 502 -19.33 -5.97 12.35
N ASP A 503 -18.01 -5.79 12.55
CA ASP A 503 -17.43 -4.52 12.98
C ASP A 503 -16.06 -4.26 12.31
N TYR A 504 -15.57 -3.03 12.43
CA TYR A 504 -14.28 -2.58 11.85
C TYR A 504 -13.07 -3.38 12.36
N ASN A 505 -13.17 -3.97 13.53
CA ASN A 505 -12.14 -4.78 14.18
C ASN A 505 -12.48 -6.28 14.23
N ALA A 506 -13.51 -6.72 13.53
CA ALA A 506 -13.94 -8.11 13.46
C ALA A 506 -13.37 -8.81 12.21
N ILE A 507 -13.12 -10.11 12.32
CA ILE A 507 -12.80 -10.98 11.19
C ILE A 507 -14.12 -11.36 10.49
N ALA A 508 -14.12 -11.41 9.15
CA ALA A 508 -15.28 -11.88 8.40
C ALA A 508 -15.56 -13.36 8.71
N HIS A 509 -16.84 -13.73 8.75
CA HIS A 509 -17.27 -15.11 8.94
C HIS A 509 -18.32 -15.51 7.91
N LYS A 510 -18.34 -16.78 7.52
CA LYS A 510 -19.31 -17.34 6.58
C LYS A 510 -20.71 -17.42 7.18
N VAL A 511 -21.73 -17.13 6.36
CA VAL A 511 -23.14 -17.28 6.71
C VAL A 511 -23.63 -18.63 6.19
N PRO A 512 -24.07 -19.57 7.05
CA PRO A 512 -24.51 -20.88 6.61
C PRO A 512 -25.80 -20.82 5.75
N LEU A 513 -25.80 -21.52 4.62
CA LEU A 513 -27.00 -21.79 3.85
C LEU A 513 -27.94 -22.71 4.66
N THR A 514 -29.15 -22.23 4.93
CA THR A 514 -30.16 -22.96 5.66
C THR A 514 -31.14 -23.66 4.71
N PHE A 515 -31.51 -24.89 5.02
CA PHE A 515 -32.47 -25.67 4.27
C PHE A 515 -33.69 -25.99 5.13
N THR A 516 -34.88 -25.92 4.56
CA THR A 516 -36.15 -26.28 5.19
C THR A 516 -36.94 -27.22 4.28
N LYS A 517 -38.01 -27.79 4.77
CA LYS A 517 -38.88 -28.68 3.96
C LYS A 517 -39.42 -27.99 2.71
N ASP A 518 -39.69 -26.69 2.80
CA ASP A 518 -40.22 -25.86 1.72
C ASP A 518 -39.15 -25.16 0.89
N ALA A 519 -37.90 -25.21 1.34
CA ALA A 519 -36.76 -24.51 0.74
C ALA A 519 -35.54 -25.45 0.65
N ARG A 520 -35.66 -26.48 -0.17
CA ARG A 520 -34.66 -27.55 -0.36
C ARG A 520 -33.56 -27.18 -1.38
N ILE A 521 -33.73 -26.10 -2.15
CA ILE A 521 -32.79 -25.65 -3.16
C ILE A 521 -32.30 -24.27 -2.80
N ARG A 522 -30.99 -24.04 -2.98
CA ARG A 522 -30.32 -22.72 -2.88
C ARG A 522 -29.52 -22.50 -4.15
N TYR A 523 -29.68 -21.31 -4.75
CA TYR A 523 -28.91 -20.90 -5.90
C TYR A 523 -27.69 -20.12 -5.46
N ILE A 524 -26.55 -20.40 -6.10
CA ILE A 524 -25.28 -19.79 -5.85
C ILE A 524 -24.83 -19.08 -7.11
N VAL A 525 -24.53 -17.79 -7.01
CA VAL A 525 -23.94 -17.01 -8.10
C VAL A 525 -22.50 -16.72 -7.76
N ILE A 526 -21.60 -17.08 -8.64
CA ILE A 526 -20.15 -16.85 -8.49
C ILE A 526 -19.74 -15.81 -9.51
N TYR A 527 -19.07 -14.76 -9.03
CA TYR A 527 -18.57 -13.67 -9.84
C TYR A 527 -17.04 -13.70 -9.90
N ASN A 528 -16.50 -13.65 -11.12
CA ASN A 528 -15.08 -13.50 -11.40
C ASN A 528 -14.82 -12.09 -11.95
N SER A 529 -14.13 -11.24 -11.18
CA SER A 529 -13.77 -9.88 -11.58
C SER A 529 -12.50 -9.81 -12.43
N LEU A 530 -11.81 -10.94 -12.66
CA LEU A 530 -10.56 -10.99 -13.42
C LEU A 530 -10.84 -11.13 -14.93
N ALA A 531 -9.92 -10.62 -15.74
CA ALA A 531 -9.97 -10.69 -17.19
C ALA A 531 -9.60 -12.08 -17.76
N VAL A 532 -9.36 -13.06 -16.90
CA VAL A 532 -9.03 -14.45 -17.25
C VAL A 532 -10.06 -15.41 -16.65
N PRO A 533 -10.41 -16.52 -17.33
CA PRO A 533 -11.28 -17.54 -16.75
C PRO A 533 -10.59 -18.25 -15.58
N ARG A 534 -11.37 -18.72 -14.62
CA ARG A 534 -10.85 -19.40 -13.43
C ARG A 534 -11.53 -20.72 -13.16
N ASN A 535 -10.73 -21.69 -12.74
CA ASN A 535 -11.19 -22.91 -12.08
C ASN A 535 -10.91 -22.76 -10.59
N GLU A 536 -11.95 -22.57 -9.77
CA GLU A 536 -11.78 -22.20 -8.36
C GLU A 536 -12.54 -23.14 -7.43
N ILE A 537 -11.92 -23.54 -6.33
CA ILE A 537 -12.59 -24.28 -5.27
C ILE A 537 -13.41 -23.30 -4.43
N VAL A 538 -14.70 -23.30 -4.65
CA VAL A 538 -15.67 -22.49 -3.91
C VAL A 538 -16.00 -23.19 -2.59
N THR A 539 -15.99 -22.44 -1.50
CA THR A 539 -16.26 -22.92 -0.14
C THR A 539 -17.50 -22.24 0.43
N LEU A 540 -18.49 -23.00 0.83
CA LEU A 540 -19.74 -22.56 1.43
C LEU A 540 -19.94 -23.22 2.79
N HIS A 541 -20.70 -22.59 3.70
CA HIS A 541 -21.20 -23.23 4.89
C HIS A 541 -22.65 -23.68 4.67
N VAL A 542 -23.03 -24.90 5.10
CA VAL A 542 -24.36 -25.46 5.01
C VAL A 542 -24.83 -26.03 6.34
N THR A 543 -26.13 -25.99 6.62
CA THR A 543 -26.68 -26.49 7.87
C THR A 543 -27.07 -27.99 7.85
N THR A 544 -26.82 -28.68 6.73
CA THR A 544 -27.09 -30.13 6.59
C THR A 544 -25.98 -30.80 5.77
N PRO A 545 -25.58 -32.03 6.13
CA PRO A 545 -24.59 -32.79 5.38
C PRO A 545 -25.17 -33.50 4.16
N SER A 546 -26.50 -33.51 3.98
CA SER A 546 -27.23 -34.20 2.90
C SER A 546 -27.55 -33.22 1.79
N VAL A 547 -26.50 -32.83 1.03
CA VAL A 547 -26.57 -31.85 -0.07
C VAL A 547 -25.84 -32.37 -1.30
N VAL A 548 -26.23 -31.88 -2.48
CA VAL A 548 -25.50 -32.03 -3.75
C VAL A 548 -25.36 -30.68 -4.41
N VAL A 549 -24.33 -30.52 -5.25
CA VAL A 549 -24.12 -29.36 -6.09
C VAL A 549 -24.45 -29.71 -7.54
N VAL A 550 -25.18 -28.84 -8.20
CA VAL A 550 -25.62 -29.00 -9.59
C VAL A 550 -25.24 -27.77 -10.38
N ASP A 551 -24.62 -27.91 -11.55
CA ASP A 551 -24.26 -26.81 -12.43
C ASP A 551 -25.48 -26.24 -13.19
N ALA A 552 -25.24 -25.18 -14.01
CA ALA A 552 -26.29 -24.56 -14.82
C ALA A 552 -26.92 -25.49 -15.87
N ASN A 553 -26.25 -26.59 -16.26
CA ASN A 553 -26.72 -27.57 -17.21
C ASN A 553 -27.50 -28.74 -16.57
N GLY A 554 -27.61 -28.74 -15.24
CA GLY A 554 -28.24 -29.81 -14.48
C GLY A 554 -27.32 -30.98 -14.16
N THR A 555 -26.01 -30.86 -14.35
CA THR A 555 -25.01 -31.89 -14.07
C THR A 555 -24.59 -31.84 -12.60
N LEU A 556 -24.48 -33.00 -11.96
CA LEU A 556 -23.97 -33.15 -10.61
C LEU A 556 -22.46 -32.82 -10.58
N VAL A 557 -22.08 -31.85 -9.73
CA VAL A 557 -20.68 -31.43 -9.54
C VAL A 557 -20.07 -32.20 -8.37
N PRO A 558 -18.92 -32.88 -8.56
CA PRO A 558 -18.19 -33.47 -7.46
C PRO A 558 -17.89 -32.45 -6.39
N SER A 559 -18.17 -32.78 -5.13
CA SER A 559 -18.04 -31.87 -4.01
C SER A 559 -17.48 -32.58 -2.78
N GLN A 560 -16.86 -31.78 -1.89
CA GLN A 560 -16.31 -32.26 -0.62
C GLN A 560 -17.07 -31.62 0.53
N LEU A 561 -17.40 -32.43 1.52
CA LEU A 561 -17.96 -31.98 2.78
C LEU A 561 -16.92 -32.13 3.89
N SER A 562 -16.65 -31.03 4.61
CA SER A 562 -15.67 -30.98 5.69
C SER A 562 -16.29 -30.42 6.97
N PRO A 563 -15.73 -30.72 8.15
CA PRO A 563 -16.17 -30.12 9.40
C PRO A 563 -15.76 -28.66 9.50
N VAL A 564 -16.62 -27.82 10.09
CA VAL A 564 -16.30 -26.41 10.40
C VAL A 564 -15.69 -26.31 11.79
N TRP A 565 -14.67 -25.50 11.92
CA TRP A 565 -13.92 -25.28 13.15
C TRP A 565 -13.92 -23.82 13.61
N LYS A 566 -13.94 -23.61 14.90
CA LYS A 566 -13.64 -22.33 15.55
C LYS A 566 -12.44 -22.54 16.47
N GLY A 567 -11.25 -22.22 15.97
CA GLY A 567 -10.01 -22.63 16.62
C GLY A 567 -9.93 -24.16 16.75
N ARG A 568 -9.81 -24.67 17.94
CA ARG A 568 -9.76 -26.11 18.24
C ARG A 568 -11.15 -26.78 18.37
N GLU A 569 -12.23 -26.01 18.43
CA GLU A 569 -13.58 -26.51 18.70
C GLU A 569 -14.34 -26.78 17.39
N PHE A 570 -15.00 -27.93 17.34
CA PHE A 570 -15.90 -28.30 16.24
C PHE A 570 -17.23 -27.56 16.36
N VAL A 571 -17.68 -26.95 15.25
CA VAL A 571 -18.96 -26.25 15.18
C VAL A 571 -20.05 -27.24 14.79
N ARG A 572 -20.92 -27.61 15.74
CA ARG A 572 -22.00 -28.58 15.52
C ARG A 572 -23.10 -28.03 14.61
N GLY A 573 -23.58 -28.85 13.68
CA GLY A 573 -24.70 -28.51 12.81
C GLY A 573 -24.37 -27.54 11.68
N VAL A 574 -23.08 -27.22 11.47
CA VAL A 574 -22.59 -26.48 10.32
C VAL A 574 -21.47 -27.28 9.64
N PHE A 575 -21.54 -27.36 8.33
CA PHE A 575 -20.61 -28.12 7.51
C PHE A 575 -20.03 -27.24 6.43
N GLU A 576 -18.76 -27.43 6.09
CA GLU A 576 -18.12 -26.78 4.95
C GLU A 576 -18.35 -27.64 3.71
N LEU A 577 -18.99 -27.05 2.69
CA LEU A 577 -19.22 -27.65 1.37
C LEU A 577 -18.30 -26.96 0.35
N CYS A 578 -17.44 -27.75 -0.30
CA CYS A 578 -16.57 -27.29 -1.36
C CYS A 578 -16.87 -27.95 -2.68
N PHE A 579 -16.70 -27.20 -3.78
CA PHE A 579 -16.79 -27.73 -5.14
C PHE A 579 -15.92 -26.90 -6.09
N LEU A 580 -15.46 -27.53 -7.18
CA LEU A 580 -14.70 -26.84 -8.22
C LEU A 580 -15.68 -26.12 -9.15
N ALA A 581 -15.56 -24.79 -9.24
CA ALA A 581 -16.35 -23.96 -10.13
C ALA A 581 -15.52 -23.49 -11.32
N ASP A 582 -16.11 -23.54 -12.52
CA ASP A 582 -15.56 -22.94 -13.74
C ASP A 582 -16.23 -21.58 -13.95
N VAL A 583 -15.46 -20.50 -13.87
CA VAL A 583 -16.00 -19.14 -13.89
C VAL A 583 -15.36 -18.36 -15.03
N PRO A 584 -16.16 -17.87 -16.00
CA PRO A 584 -15.62 -17.13 -17.14
C PRO A 584 -14.98 -15.79 -16.72
N ALA A 585 -14.08 -15.30 -17.56
CA ALA A 585 -13.45 -13.98 -17.38
C ALA A 585 -14.51 -12.87 -17.33
N LEU A 586 -14.41 -11.96 -16.36
CA LEU A 586 -15.35 -10.84 -16.13
C LEU A 586 -16.82 -11.29 -16.09
N GLY A 587 -17.09 -12.50 -15.58
CA GLY A 587 -18.36 -13.17 -15.75
C GLY A 587 -18.97 -13.71 -14.47
N LEU A 588 -20.20 -14.14 -14.62
CA LEU A 588 -20.99 -14.79 -13.59
C LEU A 588 -21.29 -16.23 -14.01
N THR A 589 -21.29 -17.15 -13.05
CA THR A 589 -21.79 -18.52 -13.23
C THR A 589 -22.71 -18.90 -12.09
N THR A 590 -23.67 -19.79 -12.34
CA THR A 590 -24.69 -20.16 -11.37
C THR A 590 -24.63 -21.67 -11.07
N TYR A 591 -24.72 -21.98 -9.80
CA TYR A 591 -24.84 -23.35 -9.28
C TYR A 591 -26.07 -23.47 -8.38
N ARG A 592 -26.54 -24.69 -8.17
CA ARG A 592 -27.57 -25.00 -7.19
C ARG A 592 -27.00 -25.93 -6.13
N VAL A 593 -27.32 -25.65 -4.88
CA VAL A 593 -27.10 -26.58 -3.76
C VAL A 593 -28.47 -27.15 -3.39
N GLU A 594 -28.65 -28.45 -3.54
CA GLU A 594 -29.92 -29.13 -3.31
C GLU A 594 -29.81 -30.06 -2.10
N GLN A 595 -30.73 -29.91 -1.16
CA GLN A 595 -30.91 -30.90 -0.08
C GLN A 595 -31.53 -32.16 -0.61
N ILE A 596 -30.90 -33.29 -0.33
CA ILE A 596 -31.37 -34.63 -0.74
C ILE A 596 -31.77 -35.49 0.45
N ASP A 597 -32.55 -36.52 0.19
CA ASP A 597 -32.85 -37.56 1.20
C ASP A 597 -31.79 -38.66 1.08
N GLY A 598 -30.86 -38.71 2.00
CA GLY A 598 -29.78 -39.70 2.03
C GLY A 598 -28.40 -39.17 1.69
N VAL A 599 -27.56 -39.99 1.09
CA VAL A 599 -26.15 -39.69 0.73
C VAL A 599 -25.95 -39.84 -0.77
N SER A 600 -25.28 -38.90 -1.41
CA SER A 600 -24.89 -38.98 -2.82
C SER A 600 -23.45 -39.51 -2.95
N GLY A 601 -23.21 -40.32 -3.99
CA GLY A 601 -21.85 -40.74 -4.34
C GLY A 601 -20.97 -39.65 -4.96
N THR A 602 -21.53 -38.45 -5.23
CA THR A 602 -20.77 -37.28 -5.76
C THR A 602 -20.30 -36.34 -4.66
N VAL A 603 -20.64 -36.61 -3.39
CA VAL A 603 -20.24 -35.80 -2.22
C VAL A 603 -19.31 -36.63 -1.35
N TYR A 604 -18.03 -36.29 -1.39
CA TYR A 604 -17.00 -36.96 -0.60
C TYR A 604 -16.94 -36.35 0.79
N ARG A 605 -16.76 -37.16 1.81
CA ARG A 605 -16.62 -36.70 3.20
C ARG A 605 -15.14 -36.69 3.59
N ALA A 606 -14.64 -35.58 4.03
CA ALA A 606 -13.27 -35.47 4.48
C ALA A 606 -12.99 -36.37 5.69
N ALA A 607 -11.82 -36.98 5.74
CA ALA A 607 -11.30 -37.66 6.93
C ALA A 607 -10.57 -36.64 7.83
N VAL A 608 -10.64 -36.83 9.15
CA VAL A 608 -9.98 -35.98 10.15
C VAL A 608 -9.00 -36.80 10.97
N THR A 609 -7.74 -36.33 11.06
CA THR A 609 -6.74 -36.90 11.94
C THR A 609 -6.31 -35.86 12.97
N LEU A 610 -6.33 -36.21 14.27
CA LEU A 610 -5.98 -35.36 15.39
C LEU A 610 -4.74 -35.90 16.12
N TYR A 611 -3.73 -35.03 16.31
CA TYR A 611 -2.53 -35.33 17.10
C TYR A 611 -2.47 -34.44 18.31
N SER A 612 -2.05 -34.99 19.46
CA SER A 612 -1.88 -34.27 20.73
C SER A 612 -3.10 -33.41 21.12
N SER A 613 -4.29 -33.88 20.79
CA SER A 613 -5.55 -33.11 21.01
C SER A 613 -6.52 -33.90 21.90
N GLU A 614 -7.04 -33.20 22.94
CA GLU A 614 -8.12 -33.71 23.80
C GLU A 614 -9.51 -33.33 23.25
N SER A 615 -9.61 -32.80 22.03
CA SER A 615 -10.85 -32.29 21.48
C SER A 615 -11.85 -33.42 21.26
N PHE A 616 -13.04 -33.29 21.83
CA PHE A 616 -14.17 -34.17 21.53
C PHE A 616 -14.72 -33.82 20.14
N PHE A 617 -14.83 -34.80 19.28
CA PHE A 617 -15.35 -34.67 17.93
C PHE A 617 -16.49 -35.65 17.71
N ASP A 618 -17.60 -35.19 17.09
CA ASP A 618 -18.72 -36.03 16.72
C ASP A 618 -18.41 -36.83 15.46
N THR A 619 -18.22 -38.14 15.60
CA THR A 619 -17.83 -39.04 14.50
C THR A 619 -19.02 -39.48 13.62
N LEU A 620 -20.24 -38.99 13.85
CA LEU A 620 -21.42 -39.41 13.12
C LEU A 620 -21.32 -39.14 11.60
N TYR A 621 -20.67 -38.04 11.23
CA TYR A 621 -20.64 -37.60 9.82
C TYR A 621 -19.26 -37.73 9.17
N PHE A 622 -18.20 -37.82 9.93
CA PHE A 622 -16.81 -37.82 9.42
C PHE A 622 -15.98 -38.96 10.03
N PRO A 623 -15.11 -39.63 9.24
CA PRO A 623 -14.10 -40.52 9.80
C PRO A 623 -13.13 -39.73 10.65
N VAL A 624 -12.93 -40.09 11.91
CA VAL A 624 -11.98 -39.44 12.81
C VAL A 624 -10.97 -40.43 13.34
N THR A 625 -9.71 -40.08 13.27
CA THR A 625 -8.57 -40.84 13.80
C THR A 625 -7.83 -40.00 14.83
N HIS A 626 -7.58 -40.57 16.00
CA HIS A 626 -6.64 -40.02 16.98
C HIS A 626 -5.31 -40.75 16.81
N ALA A 627 -4.27 -39.98 16.44
CA ALA A 627 -2.95 -40.55 16.15
C ALA A 627 -1.91 -40.11 17.16
N GLU A 628 -1.05 -41.06 17.56
CA GLU A 628 0.22 -40.76 18.20
C GLU A 628 1.31 -40.79 17.13
N SER A 629 1.87 -39.62 16.80
CA SER A 629 2.80 -39.53 15.69
C SER A 629 4.21 -39.97 16.09
N LYS A 630 4.77 -40.87 15.29
CA LYS A 630 6.21 -41.23 15.30
C LYS A 630 6.90 -40.98 13.96
N GLU A 631 6.13 -40.75 12.89
CA GLU A 631 6.61 -40.52 11.54
C GLU A 631 6.17 -39.16 11.02
N ASP A 632 6.92 -38.60 10.07
CA ASP A 632 6.58 -37.32 9.45
C ASP A 632 5.21 -37.41 8.77
N ILE A 633 4.43 -36.33 8.93
CA ILE A 633 3.06 -36.20 8.42
C ILE A 633 3.13 -35.80 6.95
N ARG A 634 2.31 -36.39 6.09
CA ARG A 634 2.20 -36.04 4.68
C ARG A 634 0.76 -35.71 4.32
N ILE A 635 0.57 -34.58 3.64
CA ILE A 635 -0.66 -34.28 2.91
C ILE A 635 -0.32 -34.18 1.42
N GLN A 636 -1.24 -34.55 0.55
CA GLN A 636 -0.97 -34.56 -0.88
C GLN A 636 -2.19 -34.21 -1.72
N SER A 637 -1.93 -33.67 -2.90
CA SER A 637 -2.87 -33.49 -4.01
C SER A 637 -2.31 -34.20 -5.26
N PRO A 638 -3.00 -34.24 -6.38
CA PRO A 638 -2.43 -34.72 -7.64
C PRO A 638 -1.17 -33.97 -8.07
N TYR A 639 -0.99 -32.71 -7.64
CA TYR A 639 0.07 -31.82 -8.08
C TYR A 639 1.22 -31.67 -7.08
N VAL A 640 0.93 -31.70 -5.76
CA VAL A 640 1.87 -31.39 -4.70
C VAL A 640 1.82 -32.42 -3.57
N THR A 641 2.99 -32.76 -3.03
CA THR A 641 3.14 -33.45 -1.75
C THR A 641 3.85 -32.51 -0.77
N ALA A 642 3.28 -32.29 0.40
CA ALA A 642 3.92 -31.55 1.48
C ALA A 642 4.15 -32.44 2.70
N THR A 643 5.37 -32.43 3.23
CA THR A 643 5.79 -33.21 4.39
C THR A 643 6.05 -32.30 5.58
N PHE A 644 5.53 -32.68 6.74
CA PHE A 644 5.60 -31.91 7.99
C PHE A 644 6.24 -32.73 9.10
N SER A 645 6.92 -32.06 10.01
CA SER A 645 7.47 -32.66 11.22
C SER A 645 6.37 -33.23 12.10
N ALA A 646 6.47 -34.46 12.46
CA ALA A 646 5.59 -35.12 13.42
C ALA A 646 5.57 -34.44 14.82
N MET A 647 6.71 -33.87 15.22
CA MET A 647 6.87 -33.27 16.55
C MET A 647 6.35 -31.82 16.64
N THR A 648 6.44 -31.08 15.56
CA THR A 648 6.13 -29.64 15.55
C THR A 648 5.00 -29.24 14.63
N GLY A 649 4.62 -30.11 13.68
CA GLY A 649 3.66 -29.77 12.62
C GLY A 649 4.19 -28.79 11.58
N MET A 650 5.45 -28.36 11.69
CA MET A 650 6.02 -27.41 10.73
C MET A 650 6.44 -28.08 9.42
N LEU A 651 6.28 -27.35 8.30
CA LEU A 651 6.67 -27.82 6.97
C LEU A 651 8.17 -28.20 6.95
N LYS A 652 8.52 -29.26 6.26
CA LYS A 652 9.89 -29.77 6.10
C LYS A 652 10.30 -29.90 4.63
N HIS A 653 9.36 -30.34 3.79
CA HIS A 653 9.67 -30.70 2.40
C HIS A 653 8.47 -30.52 1.49
N VAL A 654 8.71 -30.10 0.26
CA VAL A 654 7.72 -29.91 -0.81
C VAL A 654 8.19 -30.62 -2.06
N GLU A 655 7.26 -31.38 -2.67
CA GLU A 655 7.45 -32.03 -3.96
C GLU A 655 6.38 -31.56 -4.93
N ILE A 656 6.78 -30.95 -6.06
CA ILE A 656 5.90 -30.55 -7.16
C ILE A 656 5.99 -31.63 -8.24
N LYS A 657 4.92 -32.42 -8.39
CA LYS A 657 4.93 -33.66 -9.18
C LYS A 657 5.09 -33.40 -10.68
N GLU A 658 4.38 -32.44 -11.25
CA GLU A 658 4.44 -32.13 -12.68
C GLU A 658 5.80 -31.64 -13.15
N GLN A 659 6.49 -30.87 -12.33
CA GLN A 659 7.81 -30.30 -12.64
C GLN A 659 8.94 -31.19 -12.15
N ASN A 660 8.65 -32.27 -11.47
CA ASN A 660 9.64 -33.14 -10.80
C ASN A 660 10.62 -32.34 -9.93
N VAL A 661 10.07 -31.40 -9.14
CA VAL A 661 10.82 -30.56 -8.18
C VAL A 661 10.65 -31.13 -6.80
N SER A 662 11.76 -31.28 -6.11
CA SER A 662 11.82 -31.73 -4.72
C SER A 662 12.73 -30.78 -3.96
N LEU A 663 12.20 -30.09 -2.95
CA LEU A 663 12.91 -29.06 -2.20
C LEU A 663 12.64 -29.17 -0.69
N ASP A 664 13.71 -29.15 0.11
CA ASP A 664 13.59 -28.94 1.55
C ASP A 664 13.18 -27.49 1.82
N VAL A 665 11.99 -27.33 2.40
CA VAL A 665 11.41 -26.04 2.80
C VAL A 665 10.96 -26.16 4.25
N GLN A 666 11.74 -25.62 5.18
CA GLN A 666 11.44 -25.66 6.60
C GLN A 666 10.75 -24.37 7.02
N SER A 667 9.49 -24.46 7.43
CA SER A 667 8.79 -23.33 8.06
C SER A 667 9.09 -23.27 9.56
N SER A 668 9.20 -22.07 10.10
CA SER A 668 9.34 -21.80 11.52
C SER A 668 8.84 -20.40 11.86
N PHE A 669 8.67 -20.13 13.16
CA PHE A 669 8.39 -18.79 13.64
C PHE A 669 9.55 -18.30 14.50
N VAL A 670 9.93 -17.05 14.32
CA VAL A 670 10.99 -16.40 15.10
C VAL A 670 10.49 -15.05 15.59
N THR A 671 11.14 -14.51 16.62
CA THR A 671 10.74 -13.25 17.24
C THR A 671 11.94 -12.34 17.44
N TYR A 672 11.65 -11.02 17.45
CA TYR A 672 12.58 -9.99 17.85
C TYR A 672 12.03 -9.21 19.02
N GLY A 673 12.91 -8.82 19.94
CA GLY A 673 12.64 -7.81 20.97
C GLY A 673 12.99 -6.40 20.49
N THR A 674 13.06 -5.45 21.41
CA THR A 674 13.49 -4.07 21.15
C THR A 674 14.68 -3.69 22.04
N ARG A 675 15.49 -2.76 21.58
CA ARG A 675 16.62 -2.22 22.33
C ARG A 675 16.23 -1.74 23.73
N PRO A 676 17.14 -1.81 24.70
CA PRO A 676 16.84 -1.47 26.09
C PRO A 676 16.52 0.02 26.28
N LYS A 677 15.80 0.33 27.35
CA LYS A 677 15.46 1.72 27.75
C LYS A 677 16.73 2.58 27.85
N GLY A 678 16.69 3.78 27.30
CA GLY A 678 17.82 4.69 27.25
C GLY A 678 18.51 4.77 25.89
N LYS A 679 18.22 3.83 24.98
CA LYS A 679 18.55 3.89 23.55
C LYS A 679 17.29 4.22 22.73
N ASP A 680 17.47 4.49 21.43
CA ASP A 680 16.33 4.51 20.51
C ASP A 680 15.76 3.08 20.41
N GLN A 681 14.43 2.98 20.40
CA GLN A 681 13.70 1.71 20.50
C GLN A 681 12.74 1.56 19.32
N SER A 682 12.33 0.32 19.03
CA SER A 682 11.25 0.05 18.08
C SER A 682 9.96 0.73 18.51
N GLY A 683 9.22 1.26 17.55
CA GLY A 683 7.89 1.84 17.69
C GLY A 683 7.12 1.71 16.38
N ALA A 684 6.12 2.53 16.15
CA ALA A 684 5.27 2.43 14.97
C ALA A 684 6.04 2.55 13.66
N TYR A 685 7.04 3.42 13.61
CA TYR A 685 7.86 3.68 12.43
C TYR A 685 9.09 2.79 12.36
N LEU A 686 9.82 2.66 13.46
CA LEU A 686 11.16 2.06 13.51
C LEU A 686 11.11 0.57 13.86
N PHE A 687 12.01 -0.19 13.23
CA PHE A 687 12.40 -1.51 13.69
C PHE A 687 13.84 -1.44 14.23
N LEU A 688 14.02 -1.62 15.52
CA LEU A 688 15.31 -1.54 16.24
C LEU A 688 15.45 -2.75 17.17
N PRO A 689 15.79 -3.93 16.62
CA PRO A 689 15.89 -5.16 17.41
C PRO A 689 17.04 -5.09 18.42
N ASP A 690 16.89 -5.82 19.53
CA ASP A 690 17.90 -5.95 20.59
C ASP A 690 18.96 -7.01 20.29
N SER A 691 18.61 -7.99 19.45
CA SER A 691 19.42 -9.16 19.15
C SER A 691 19.06 -9.77 17.79
N ASP A 692 19.72 -10.84 17.41
CA ASP A 692 19.28 -11.74 16.35
C ASP A 692 17.94 -12.40 16.68
N ALA A 693 17.27 -12.92 15.65
CA ALA A 693 15.99 -13.59 15.78
C ALA A 693 16.05 -14.79 16.75
N VAL A 694 15.09 -14.85 17.67
CA VAL A 694 14.95 -15.96 18.62
C VAL A 694 13.84 -16.89 18.13
N PRO A 695 14.12 -18.20 17.96
CA PRO A 695 13.08 -19.17 17.57
C PRO A 695 11.95 -19.23 18.60
N VAL A 696 10.71 -19.34 18.12
CA VAL A 696 9.56 -19.69 18.95
C VAL A 696 9.68 -21.17 19.32
N ASP A 697 9.59 -21.48 20.62
CA ASP A 697 9.58 -22.87 21.08
C ASP A 697 8.25 -23.54 20.67
N ILE A 698 8.38 -24.64 19.92
CA ILE A 698 7.25 -25.44 19.43
C ILE A 698 7.46 -26.88 19.92
N THR A 699 6.83 -27.22 21.03
CA THR A 699 6.90 -28.55 21.62
C THR A 699 5.54 -29.22 21.63
N ASN A 700 5.37 -30.30 20.87
CA ASN A 700 4.13 -31.09 20.76
C ASN A 700 2.82 -30.27 20.66
N PRO A 701 2.72 -29.36 19.68
CA PRO A 701 1.49 -28.57 19.53
C PRO A 701 0.35 -29.49 19.10
N PRO A 702 -0.92 -29.14 19.41
CA PRO A 702 -2.05 -29.81 18.80
C PRO A 702 -2.02 -29.61 17.28
N ILE A 703 -2.21 -30.72 16.52
CA ILE A 703 -2.24 -30.71 15.06
C ILE A 703 -3.57 -31.34 14.61
N ARG A 704 -4.20 -30.74 13.63
CA ARG A 704 -5.38 -31.23 12.96
C ARG A 704 -5.10 -31.38 11.48
N ILE A 705 -5.48 -32.51 10.89
CA ILE A 705 -5.47 -32.74 9.47
C ILE A 705 -6.89 -32.98 8.99
N VAL A 706 -7.28 -32.34 7.90
CA VAL A 706 -8.51 -32.59 7.15
C VAL A 706 -8.07 -33.07 5.76
N GLU A 707 -8.45 -34.29 5.37
CA GLU A 707 -8.09 -34.88 4.08
C GLU A 707 -9.33 -35.14 3.25
N GLY A 708 -9.33 -34.64 2.02
CA GLY A 708 -10.42 -34.80 1.08
C GLY A 708 -10.00 -34.71 -0.38
N ASP A 709 -10.93 -34.94 -1.29
CA ASP A 709 -10.65 -35.05 -2.71
C ASP A 709 -10.38 -33.69 -3.40
N LEU A 710 -10.98 -32.60 -2.86
CA LEU A 710 -10.80 -31.26 -3.44
C LEU A 710 -9.71 -30.48 -2.73
N TYR A 711 -9.54 -30.67 -1.43
CA TYR A 711 -8.43 -30.11 -0.70
C TYR A 711 -8.04 -30.98 0.50
N SER A 712 -6.79 -30.87 0.90
CA SER A 712 -6.28 -31.36 2.19
C SER A 712 -5.62 -30.22 2.94
N GLU A 713 -5.82 -30.15 4.29
CA GLU A 713 -5.31 -29.08 5.14
C GLU A 713 -4.69 -29.64 6.42
N LEU A 714 -3.54 -29.10 6.78
CA LEU A 714 -2.92 -29.31 8.09
C LEU A 714 -2.99 -27.98 8.89
N THR A 715 -3.45 -28.06 10.14
CA THR A 715 -3.52 -26.93 11.07
C THR A 715 -2.68 -27.20 12.31
N VAL A 716 -1.82 -26.26 12.72
CA VAL A 716 -1.02 -26.30 13.94
C VAL A 716 -1.45 -25.16 14.88
N PHE A 717 -1.70 -25.48 16.13
CA PHE A 717 -2.13 -24.51 17.14
C PHE A 717 -0.96 -24.11 18.04
N LEU A 718 -0.39 -22.94 17.77
CA LEU A 718 0.66 -22.33 18.58
C LEU A 718 0.09 -21.24 19.49
N PRO A 719 0.80 -20.81 20.53
CA PRO A 719 0.29 -19.80 21.48
C PRO A 719 -0.07 -18.45 20.86
N THR A 720 0.61 -18.07 19.76
CA THR A 720 0.43 -16.78 19.08
C THR A 720 -0.01 -16.90 17.63
N VAL A 721 -0.09 -18.12 17.08
CA VAL A 721 -0.42 -18.36 15.68
C VAL A 721 -1.23 -19.65 15.53
N GLU A 722 -2.35 -19.58 14.82
CA GLU A 722 -2.95 -20.77 14.20
C GLU A 722 -2.39 -20.85 12.78
N PHE A 723 -1.54 -21.83 12.54
CA PHE A 723 -0.83 -22.02 11.25
C PHE A 723 -1.52 -23.10 10.43
N HIS A 724 -2.00 -22.73 9.23
CA HIS A 724 -2.68 -23.63 8.31
C HIS A 724 -1.89 -23.76 7.01
N VAL A 725 -1.80 -24.97 6.49
CA VAL A 725 -1.29 -25.24 5.13
C VAL A 725 -2.31 -26.08 4.39
N ARG A 726 -2.82 -25.56 3.28
CA ARG A 726 -3.83 -26.20 2.43
C ARG A 726 -3.26 -26.51 1.06
N LEU A 727 -3.51 -27.73 0.56
CA LEU A 727 -3.24 -28.15 -0.81
C LEU A 727 -4.56 -28.32 -1.53
N LYS A 728 -4.72 -27.69 -2.68
CA LYS A 728 -5.91 -27.77 -3.53
C LYS A 728 -5.76 -28.78 -4.65
N ASN A 729 -6.82 -29.46 -4.99
CA ASN A 729 -6.93 -30.29 -6.19
C ASN A 729 -7.65 -29.49 -7.27
N SER A 730 -6.99 -28.47 -7.81
CA SER A 730 -7.46 -27.66 -8.93
C SER A 730 -6.35 -27.51 -9.96
N PRO A 731 -6.66 -27.39 -11.26
CA PRO A 731 -5.64 -27.19 -12.28
C PRO A 731 -4.97 -25.81 -12.18
N GLY A 732 -3.77 -25.70 -12.75
CA GLY A 732 -3.03 -24.44 -12.82
C GLY A 732 -2.30 -24.06 -11.53
N MET A 733 -2.04 -22.79 -11.35
CA MET A 733 -1.22 -22.29 -10.22
C MET A 733 -1.84 -22.55 -8.85
N ASP A 734 -3.17 -22.64 -8.77
CA ASP A 734 -3.87 -22.96 -7.52
C ASP A 734 -3.55 -24.37 -7.02
N GLY A 735 -3.35 -25.33 -7.94
CA GLY A 735 -3.02 -26.71 -7.59
C GLY A 735 -1.55 -26.93 -7.26
N VAL A 736 -0.64 -26.18 -7.84
CA VAL A 736 0.82 -26.32 -7.61
C VAL A 736 1.35 -25.50 -6.45
N GLY A 737 0.56 -24.54 -5.91
CA GLY A 737 0.92 -23.71 -4.77
C GLY A 737 0.44 -24.26 -3.43
N LEU A 738 1.20 -23.99 -2.36
CA LEU A 738 0.74 -24.20 -1.00
C LEU A 738 0.03 -22.94 -0.52
N GLU A 739 -1.24 -23.04 -0.14
CA GLU A 739 -1.91 -21.95 0.57
C GLU A 739 -1.54 -22.01 2.04
N VAL A 740 -0.99 -20.91 2.54
CA VAL A 740 -0.65 -20.74 3.95
C VAL A 740 -1.51 -19.64 4.53
N TYR A 741 -2.21 -19.97 5.61
CA TYR A 741 -3.02 -19.03 6.36
C TYR A 741 -2.57 -19.00 7.81
N ASN A 742 -2.25 -17.82 8.32
CA ASN A 742 -1.93 -17.60 9.72
C ASN A 742 -3.03 -16.75 10.36
N LEU A 743 -3.49 -17.17 11.52
CA LEU A 743 -4.30 -16.33 12.39
C LEU A 743 -3.44 -15.93 13.59
N VAL A 744 -2.94 -14.71 13.55
CA VAL A 744 -1.93 -14.18 14.48
C VAL A 744 -2.58 -13.45 15.66
N ASP A 745 -2.16 -13.75 16.90
CA ASP A 745 -2.58 -13.07 18.11
C ASP A 745 -1.37 -12.78 19.02
N VAL A 746 -0.90 -11.55 19.00
CA VAL A 746 0.21 -11.08 19.86
C VAL A 746 -0.27 -10.19 21.02
N THR A 747 -1.59 -10.15 21.30
CA THR A 747 -2.18 -9.25 22.30
C THR A 747 -1.66 -9.48 23.71
N SER A 748 -1.22 -10.71 24.04
CA SER A 748 -0.62 -11.08 25.32
C SER A 748 0.89 -10.78 25.43
N LYS A 749 1.53 -10.33 24.36
CA LYS A 749 2.99 -10.13 24.29
C LYS A 749 3.38 -8.70 24.66
N THR A 750 4.67 -8.48 24.85
CA THR A 750 5.27 -7.18 25.20
C THR A 750 6.55 -7.00 24.41
N ASN A 751 6.68 -5.89 23.66
CA ASN A 751 7.85 -5.59 22.83
C ASN A 751 8.27 -6.78 21.97
N HIS A 752 7.34 -7.24 21.15
CA HIS A 752 7.42 -8.50 20.44
C HIS A 752 7.10 -8.29 18.96
N GLU A 753 7.98 -8.72 18.10
CA GLU A 753 7.80 -8.76 16.65
C GLU A 753 7.83 -10.21 16.19
N LEU A 754 6.77 -10.68 15.55
CA LEU A 754 6.60 -12.07 15.11
C LEU A 754 6.90 -12.17 13.61
N VAL A 755 7.70 -13.16 13.25
CA VAL A 755 8.17 -13.38 11.88
C VAL A 755 7.97 -14.84 11.48
N MET A 756 7.42 -15.08 10.30
CA MET A 756 7.40 -16.38 9.63
C MET A 756 8.70 -16.53 8.84
N ARG A 757 9.42 -17.59 9.09
CA ARG A 757 10.70 -17.93 8.45
C ARG A 757 10.58 -19.18 7.61
N LEU A 758 11.05 -19.10 6.37
CA LEU A 758 11.24 -20.25 5.48
C LEU A 758 12.72 -20.44 5.25
N THR A 759 13.21 -21.66 5.54
CA THR A 759 14.62 -22.05 5.31
C THR A 759 14.67 -23.12 4.23
N THR A 760 15.49 -22.93 3.22
CA THR A 760 15.59 -23.83 2.06
C THR A 760 17.03 -24.16 1.73
N ALA A 761 17.21 -25.11 0.79
CA ALA A 761 18.50 -25.44 0.20
C ALA A 761 18.87 -24.56 -1.01
N ILE A 762 18.12 -23.52 -1.31
CA ILE A 762 18.40 -22.60 -2.43
C ILE A 762 19.65 -21.77 -2.11
N HIS A 763 20.60 -21.79 -3.03
CA HIS A 763 21.86 -21.04 -2.93
C HIS A 763 21.77 -19.68 -3.63
N ASN A 764 20.94 -18.77 -3.11
CA ASN A 764 20.90 -17.39 -3.58
C ASN A 764 22.23 -16.67 -3.25
N ALA A 765 22.89 -16.18 -4.29
CA ALA A 765 24.24 -15.63 -4.17
C ALA A 765 24.27 -14.37 -3.29
N GLY A 766 25.06 -14.38 -2.20
CA GLY A 766 25.40 -13.22 -1.36
C GLY A 766 24.25 -12.53 -0.61
N PRO A 767 23.41 -13.14 0.14
CA PRO A 767 21.95 -13.36 0.12
C PRO A 767 21.17 -12.33 -0.72
N GLU A 768 21.04 -12.63 -2.01
CA GLU A 768 20.22 -11.88 -2.94
C GLU A 768 18.76 -12.36 -2.86
N PHE A 769 17.83 -11.43 -2.90
CA PHE A 769 16.39 -11.69 -2.94
C PHE A 769 15.66 -10.62 -3.71
N TYR A 770 14.39 -10.82 -3.95
CA TYR A 770 13.57 -9.92 -4.74
C TYR A 770 12.28 -9.62 -4.00
N THR A 771 11.90 -8.33 -3.90
CA THR A 771 10.58 -7.91 -3.43
C THR A 771 9.93 -7.05 -4.50
N ASP A 772 8.61 -7.10 -4.57
CA ASP A 772 7.89 -6.21 -5.48
C ASP A 772 7.88 -4.78 -4.96
N VAL A 773 7.63 -3.87 -5.89
CA VAL A 773 7.42 -2.46 -5.63
C VAL A 773 6.01 -2.11 -6.08
N ASN A 774 5.11 -1.95 -5.10
CA ASN A 774 3.70 -1.56 -5.30
C ASN A 774 2.89 -2.51 -6.22
N GLY A 775 3.28 -3.77 -6.36
CA GLY A 775 2.64 -4.69 -7.31
C GLY A 775 2.92 -4.42 -8.79
N LEU A 776 3.82 -3.49 -9.12
CA LEU A 776 4.15 -3.12 -10.51
C LEU A 776 5.41 -3.81 -11.04
N LEU A 777 6.47 -3.81 -10.27
CA LEU A 777 7.78 -4.31 -10.71
C LEU A 777 8.49 -5.05 -9.57
N MET A 778 9.46 -5.90 -9.94
CA MET A 778 10.34 -6.56 -8.97
C MET A 778 11.63 -5.78 -8.82
N ALA A 779 12.00 -5.52 -7.57
CA ALA A 779 13.28 -4.93 -7.22
C ALA A 779 14.24 -5.99 -6.69
N ARG A 780 15.43 -6.05 -7.27
CA ARG A 780 16.53 -6.85 -6.78
C ARG A 780 17.08 -6.27 -5.50
N ARG A 781 17.14 -7.08 -4.45
CA ARG A 781 17.63 -6.72 -3.12
C ARG A 781 18.88 -7.53 -2.80
N HIS A 782 19.77 -6.92 -2.03
CA HIS A 782 20.95 -7.59 -1.54
C HIS A 782 21.17 -7.22 -0.08
N SER A 783 21.25 -8.22 0.78
CA SER A 783 21.55 -7.99 2.19
C SER A 783 23.00 -7.53 2.34
N GLN A 784 23.17 -6.28 2.76
CA GLN A 784 24.47 -5.63 2.92
C GLN A 784 24.99 -5.86 4.34
N ALA A 785 26.15 -6.52 4.47
CA ALA A 785 26.79 -6.75 5.78
C ALA A 785 27.21 -5.44 6.50
N LYS A 786 27.36 -4.34 5.76
CA LYS A 786 27.65 -3.01 6.29
C LYS A 786 26.43 -2.27 6.84
N LEU A 787 25.22 -2.76 6.55
CA LEU A 787 23.99 -2.29 7.16
C LEU A 787 23.67 -3.13 8.41
N THR A 788 23.00 -2.51 9.37
CA THR A 788 22.38 -3.25 10.47
C THR A 788 21.20 -4.08 9.95
N LEU A 789 20.72 -5.06 10.73
CA LEU A 789 19.65 -5.97 10.36
C LEU A 789 18.42 -5.22 9.80
N GLN A 790 17.98 -4.19 10.52
CA GLN A 790 16.79 -3.40 10.17
C GLN A 790 16.92 -2.63 8.85
N GLY A 791 18.13 -2.34 8.40
CA GLY A 791 18.40 -1.70 7.12
C GLY A 791 18.32 -2.66 5.93
N ASN A 792 18.25 -3.97 6.19
CA ASN A 792 18.09 -5.02 5.20
C ASN A 792 16.66 -5.56 5.10
N VAL A 793 15.69 -4.93 5.78
CA VAL A 793 14.27 -5.24 5.66
C VAL A 793 13.64 -4.28 4.64
N TYR A 794 12.92 -4.83 3.68
CA TYR A 794 12.30 -4.09 2.58
C TYR A 794 10.80 -4.29 2.55
N PRO A 795 10.02 -3.36 1.94
CA PRO A 795 8.60 -3.56 1.75
C PRO A 795 8.34 -4.74 0.82
N MET A 796 7.29 -5.49 1.15
CA MET A 796 6.73 -6.60 0.39
C MET A 796 5.23 -6.35 0.22
N PRO A 797 4.82 -5.48 -0.70
CA PRO A 797 3.40 -5.21 -0.97
C PRO A 797 2.63 -6.43 -1.45
N THR A 798 3.23 -7.29 -2.30
CA THR A 798 2.58 -8.45 -2.89
C THR A 798 3.43 -9.73 -2.88
N MET A 799 4.76 -9.66 -2.98
CA MET A 799 5.57 -10.87 -3.02
C MET A 799 7.04 -10.66 -2.68
N VAL A 800 7.67 -11.77 -2.26
CA VAL A 800 9.12 -11.93 -2.16
C VAL A 800 9.53 -13.25 -2.78
N PHE A 801 10.70 -13.31 -3.42
CA PHE A 801 11.30 -14.58 -3.82
C PHE A 801 12.81 -14.63 -3.64
N ILE A 802 13.33 -15.84 -3.47
CA ILE A 802 14.74 -16.19 -3.58
C ILE A 802 14.92 -17.24 -4.66
N GLN A 803 16.07 -17.25 -5.32
CA GLN A 803 16.37 -18.21 -6.38
C GLN A 803 17.87 -18.47 -6.49
N ASP A 804 18.20 -19.62 -7.02
CA ASP A 804 19.50 -19.94 -7.61
C ASP A 804 19.37 -20.14 -9.14
N ASN A 805 20.31 -20.84 -9.75
CA ASN A 805 20.29 -21.05 -11.21
C ASN A 805 19.19 -22.01 -11.70
N TYR A 806 18.51 -22.73 -10.80
CA TYR A 806 17.60 -23.80 -11.18
C TYR A 806 16.27 -23.76 -10.43
N THR A 807 16.24 -23.21 -9.23
CA THR A 807 15.11 -23.30 -8.32
C THR A 807 14.76 -21.92 -7.76
N ARG A 808 13.46 -21.64 -7.70
CA ARG A 808 12.88 -20.44 -7.07
C ARG A 808 11.89 -20.85 -6.00
N LEU A 809 11.95 -20.18 -4.86
CA LEU A 809 10.90 -20.15 -3.86
C LEU A 809 10.28 -18.76 -3.88
N SER A 810 8.99 -18.68 -4.18
CA SER A 810 8.20 -17.43 -4.15
C SER A 810 7.17 -17.47 -3.03
N VAL A 811 7.02 -16.36 -2.31
CA VAL A 811 5.99 -16.15 -1.29
C VAL A 811 5.15 -14.96 -1.71
N LEU A 812 3.91 -15.23 -2.12
CA LEU A 812 2.93 -14.20 -2.44
C LEU A 812 2.09 -13.89 -1.20
N THR A 813 1.67 -12.65 -1.04
CA THR A 813 0.92 -12.19 0.13
C THR A 813 -0.34 -11.43 -0.27
N ALA A 814 -1.42 -11.63 0.49
CA ALA A 814 -2.69 -10.92 0.34
C ALA A 814 -2.74 -9.58 1.11
N GLN A 815 -1.68 -9.20 1.80
CA GLN A 815 -1.55 -7.95 2.55
C GLN A 815 -0.10 -7.44 2.49
N PRO A 816 0.14 -6.11 2.54
CA PRO A 816 1.50 -5.58 2.57
C PRO A 816 2.18 -5.88 3.91
N LEU A 817 3.42 -6.32 3.84
CA LEU A 817 4.26 -6.67 5.00
C LEU A 817 5.71 -6.27 4.73
N GLY A 818 6.61 -6.50 5.69
CA GLY A 818 8.05 -6.41 5.52
C GLY A 818 8.66 -7.79 5.27
N ALA A 819 9.70 -7.86 4.44
CA ALA A 819 10.44 -9.08 4.18
C ALA A 819 11.95 -8.85 4.11
N THR A 820 12.71 -9.93 4.36
CA THR A 820 14.18 -9.92 4.25
C THR A 820 14.73 -11.33 3.95
N SER A 821 15.96 -11.38 3.44
CA SER A 821 16.78 -12.60 3.35
C SER A 821 18.16 -12.27 3.88
N LEU A 822 18.39 -12.51 5.15
CA LEU A 822 19.65 -12.19 5.83
C LEU A 822 20.72 -13.28 5.68
N LYS A 823 20.32 -14.48 5.31
CA LYS A 823 21.18 -15.64 5.11
C LYS A 823 20.76 -16.38 3.85
N THR A 824 21.73 -16.99 3.17
CA THR A 824 21.47 -17.85 2.01
C THR A 824 20.39 -18.89 2.31
N GLY A 825 19.41 -19.03 1.42
CA GLY A 825 18.30 -19.98 1.53
C GLY A 825 17.22 -19.59 2.54
N VAL A 826 17.28 -18.42 3.17
CA VAL A 826 16.33 -18.00 4.21
C VAL A 826 15.50 -16.81 3.76
N VAL A 827 14.19 -16.91 3.92
CA VAL A 827 13.23 -15.79 3.73
C VAL A 827 12.49 -15.57 5.04
N ASP A 828 12.47 -14.33 5.50
CA ASP A 828 11.73 -13.86 6.67
C ASP A 828 10.61 -12.91 6.23
N VAL A 829 9.38 -13.16 6.70
CA VAL A 829 8.20 -12.32 6.49
C VAL A 829 7.65 -11.88 7.84
N PHE A 830 7.62 -10.58 8.08
CA PHE A 830 7.12 -10.00 9.33
C PHE A 830 5.60 -10.06 9.35
N LEU A 831 5.01 -10.61 10.43
CA LEU A 831 3.56 -10.86 10.51
C LEU A 831 2.82 -9.82 11.34
N ASP A 832 3.32 -9.52 12.54
CA ASP A 832 2.72 -8.56 13.47
C ASP A 832 3.75 -8.08 14.49
N ARG A 833 3.46 -6.95 15.12
CA ARG A 833 4.34 -6.31 16.10
C ARG A 833 3.55 -5.60 17.21
N ARG A 834 3.96 -5.80 18.46
CA ARG A 834 3.38 -5.16 19.64
C ARG A 834 4.47 -4.44 20.42
N LEU A 835 4.38 -3.13 20.53
CA LEU A 835 5.44 -2.27 21.07
C LEU A 835 4.86 -1.33 22.12
N ASN A 836 5.47 -1.32 23.31
CA ASN A 836 4.93 -0.59 24.47
C ASN A 836 5.42 0.86 24.57
N GLN A 837 6.37 1.28 23.75
CA GLN A 837 6.97 2.61 23.77
C GLN A 837 6.83 3.34 22.44
N ASP A 838 6.96 4.66 22.50
CA ASP A 838 7.09 5.54 21.35
C ASP A 838 8.53 5.56 20.81
N ASP A 839 8.72 5.59 19.50
CA ASP A 839 10.00 5.67 18.82
C ASP A 839 10.50 7.12 18.57
N LYS A 840 9.83 8.09 19.13
CA LYS A 840 10.18 9.53 19.07
C LYS A 840 10.14 10.10 17.64
N ARG A 841 9.18 9.67 16.86
CA ARG A 841 8.88 10.20 15.51
C ARG A 841 7.57 10.99 15.48
N GLY A 842 7.10 11.49 16.63
CA GLY A 842 5.97 12.41 16.76
C GLY A 842 4.68 11.75 17.20
N LEU A 843 4.52 10.43 17.08
CA LEU A 843 3.26 9.73 17.42
C LEU A 843 2.92 9.78 18.91
N GLN A 844 3.93 9.78 19.79
CA GLN A 844 3.79 9.84 21.25
C GLN A 844 2.98 8.71 21.85
N GLN A 845 3.03 7.52 21.25
CA GLN A 845 2.45 6.28 21.76
C GLN A 845 3.14 5.05 21.17
N GLY A 846 2.97 3.90 21.80
CA GLY A 846 3.37 2.60 21.26
C GLY A 846 2.31 2.02 20.32
N VAL A 847 2.53 0.79 19.85
CA VAL A 847 1.58 -0.03 19.08
C VAL A 847 1.07 -1.13 19.99
N ARG A 848 -0.13 -0.94 20.59
CA ARG A 848 -0.72 -1.85 21.59
C ARG A 848 -2.17 -2.23 21.29
N ASP A 849 -2.72 -1.70 20.22
CA ASP A 849 -4.08 -1.91 19.73
C ASP A 849 -4.20 -3.13 18.80
N ASN A 850 -3.29 -4.11 18.94
CA ASN A 850 -3.28 -5.33 18.16
C ASN A 850 -4.62 -6.05 18.18
N LEU A 851 -5.01 -6.57 17.04
CA LEU A 851 -6.18 -7.40 16.82
C LEU A 851 -5.74 -8.81 16.42
N LYS A 852 -6.62 -9.78 16.58
CA LYS A 852 -6.42 -11.10 15.99
C LYS A 852 -6.42 -10.94 14.46
N THR A 853 -5.27 -11.14 13.83
CA THR A 853 -5.02 -10.73 12.44
C THR A 853 -4.87 -11.93 11.52
N PRO A 854 -5.72 -12.07 10.47
CA PRO A 854 -5.50 -13.06 9.44
C PRO A 854 -4.37 -12.58 8.50
N SER A 855 -3.50 -13.49 8.10
CA SER A 855 -2.55 -13.26 7.01
C SER A 855 -2.51 -14.47 6.08
N SER A 856 -2.65 -14.21 4.79
CA SER A 856 -2.74 -15.25 3.76
C SER A 856 -1.57 -15.16 2.80
N PHE A 857 -1.02 -16.33 2.48
CA PHE A 857 0.12 -16.46 1.58
C PHE A 857 -0.10 -17.62 0.60
N ARG A 858 0.59 -17.53 -0.54
CA ARG A 858 0.81 -18.66 -1.43
C ARG A 858 2.31 -18.89 -1.60
N ILE A 859 2.76 -20.10 -1.31
CA ILE A 859 4.15 -20.50 -1.51
C ILE A 859 4.22 -21.30 -2.80
N LEU A 860 5.08 -20.87 -3.73
CA LEU A 860 5.38 -21.56 -4.98
C LEU A 860 6.83 -22.01 -4.98
N VAL A 861 7.07 -23.27 -5.35
CA VAL A 861 8.39 -23.83 -5.58
C VAL A 861 8.48 -24.19 -7.05
N GLU A 862 9.43 -23.62 -7.76
CA GLU A 862 9.56 -23.76 -9.20
C GLU A 862 10.96 -24.19 -9.60
N ARG A 863 11.06 -25.06 -10.59
CA ARG A 863 12.29 -25.36 -11.29
C ARG A 863 12.23 -24.74 -12.68
N PHE A 864 13.29 -24.12 -13.11
CA PHE A 864 13.39 -23.51 -14.41
C PHE A 864 14.69 -23.86 -15.12
N SER A 865 14.69 -23.79 -16.45
CA SER A 865 15.83 -23.92 -17.32
C SER A 865 15.68 -22.95 -18.48
N THR A 866 16.66 -22.89 -19.37
CA THR A 866 16.55 -22.12 -20.62
C THR A 866 15.36 -22.54 -21.49
N ASP A 867 14.93 -23.79 -21.39
CA ASP A 867 13.83 -24.35 -22.21
C ASP A 867 12.47 -24.37 -21.49
N ALA A 868 12.46 -24.15 -20.17
CA ALA A 868 11.24 -24.12 -19.35
C ALA A 868 11.36 -22.93 -18.37
N PRO A 869 10.92 -21.72 -18.79
CA PRO A 869 10.94 -20.55 -17.92
C PRO A 869 9.99 -20.73 -16.73
N PRO A 870 10.22 -20.02 -15.61
CA PRO A 870 9.39 -20.11 -14.44
C PRO A 870 7.96 -19.62 -14.73
N LEU A 871 6.97 -20.15 -13.99
CA LEU A 871 5.56 -19.72 -14.08
C LEU A 871 5.41 -18.22 -13.78
N LEU A 872 6.16 -17.73 -12.80
CA LEU A 872 6.27 -16.30 -12.54
C LEU A 872 7.45 -15.72 -13.31
N PRO A 873 7.27 -14.61 -14.03
CA PRO A 873 8.33 -14.01 -14.81
C PRO A 873 9.55 -13.63 -13.95
N HIS A 874 10.75 -13.72 -14.52
CA HIS A 874 11.97 -13.21 -13.90
C HIS A 874 11.97 -11.68 -13.89
N ALA A 875 12.57 -11.06 -12.86
CA ALA A 875 12.64 -9.61 -12.74
C ALA A 875 13.23 -8.90 -13.98
N GLU A 876 14.19 -9.55 -14.67
CA GLU A 876 14.82 -9.01 -15.90
C GLU A 876 13.95 -9.25 -17.15
N THR A 877 13.14 -10.30 -17.20
CA THR A 877 12.26 -10.60 -18.33
C THR A 877 10.94 -9.82 -18.30
N LEU A 878 10.52 -9.33 -17.13
CA LEU A 878 9.40 -8.39 -17.01
C LEU A 878 9.71 -7.07 -17.71
N SER A 879 10.96 -6.64 -17.70
CA SER A 879 11.39 -5.42 -18.40
C SER A 879 11.32 -5.56 -19.93
N ASP A 880 11.50 -6.76 -20.47
CA ASP A 880 11.65 -6.99 -21.90
C ASP A 880 10.34 -7.41 -22.61
N ILE A 881 9.38 -7.97 -21.88
CA ILE A 881 8.28 -8.67 -22.51
C ILE A 881 7.01 -7.83 -22.68
N PHE A 882 6.61 -6.94 -21.75
CA PHE A 882 5.34 -6.20 -21.90
C PHE A 882 5.22 -4.93 -21.06
N PRO A 883 5.55 -3.74 -21.59
CA PRO A 883 5.22 -2.48 -20.88
C PRO A 883 3.72 -2.24 -20.74
N ASP A 884 2.88 -2.86 -21.57
CA ASP A 884 1.42 -2.69 -21.55
C ASP A 884 0.65 -3.81 -20.82
N TYR A 885 1.32 -4.91 -20.43
CA TYR A 885 0.73 -6.07 -19.75
C TYR A 885 1.09 -6.19 -18.26
N PHE A 886 1.73 -5.19 -17.70
CA PHE A 886 2.30 -5.21 -16.35
C PHE A 886 1.30 -5.49 -15.22
N GLY A 887 0.05 -5.17 -15.40
CA GLY A 887 -0.97 -5.44 -14.42
C GLY A 887 -1.35 -6.92 -14.31
N SER A 888 -1.39 -7.65 -15.44
CA SER A 888 -2.16 -8.90 -15.51
C SER A 888 -1.52 -10.12 -14.84
N VAL A 889 -0.21 -10.31 -14.90
CA VAL A 889 0.43 -11.55 -14.38
C VAL A 889 0.66 -11.49 -12.87
N TYR A 890 1.09 -10.33 -12.35
CA TYR A 890 1.18 -10.13 -10.90
C TYR A 890 -0.18 -9.98 -10.25
N GLU A 891 -1.13 -9.35 -10.95
CA GLU A 891 -2.53 -9.33 -10.55
C GLU A 891 -3.10 -10.74 -10.39
N GLU A 892 -2.88 -11.59 -11.38
CA GLU A 892 -3.39 -12.94 -11.37
C GLU A 892 -2.91 -13.72 -10.16
N THR A 893 -1.64 -13.56 -9.77
CA THR A 893 -1.05 -14.28 -8.64
C THR A 893 -1.38 -13.65 -7.29
N SER A 894 -1.33 -12.33 -7.17
CA SER A 894 -1.75 -11.62 -5.95
C SER A 894 -3.26 -11.68 -5.74
N LEU A 895 -4.04 -11.58 -6.82
CA LEU A 895 -5.50 -11.70 -6.77
C LEU A 895 -5.97 -13.13 -6.60
N SER A 896 -5.18 -14.16 -6.94
CA SER A 896 -5.53 -15.53 -6.59
C SER A 896 -5.48 -15.78 -5.09
N LEU A 897 -4.61 -15.10 -4.35
CA LEU A 897 -4.63 -15.09 -2.88
C LEU A 897 -5.76 -14.24 -2.31
N MET A 898 -6.12 -13.16 -2.99
CA MET A 898 -7.27 -12.31 -2.67
C MET A 898 -8.57 -12.84 -3.29
N HIS A 899 -8.54 -14.00 -3.90
CA HIS A 899 -9.64 -14.62 -4.62
C HIS A 899 -10.93 -14.71 -3.80
N THR A 900 -10.83 -15.06 -2.52
CA THR A 900 -11.97 -15.02 -1.59
C THR A 900 -12.58 -13.63 -1.46
N LEU A 901 -11.87 -12.59 -1.84
CA LEU A 901 -12.28 -11.20 -1.75
C LEU A 901 -12.88 -10.68 -3.05
N SER A 902 -12.44 -11.19 -4.20
CA SER A 902 -12.92 -10.76 -5.53
C SER A 902 -14.07 -11.63 -6.06
N THR A 903 -14.21 -12.87 -5.58
CA THR A 903 -15.35 -13.73 -5.88
C THR A 903 -16.46 -13.50 -4.86
N SER A 904 -17.65 -13.17 -5.30
CA SER A 904 -18.82 -13.19 -4.46
C SER A 904 -19.63 -14.44 -4.77
N THR A 905 -19.81 -15.30 -3.77
CA THR A 905 -20.79 -16.36 -3.80
C THR A 905 -22.08 -15.86 -3.19
N LYS A 906 -23.22 -16.12 -3.82
CA LYS A 906 -24.51 -15.62 -3.36
C LYS A 906 -25.57 -16.70 -3.39
N SER A 907 -26.43 -16.70 -2.39
CA SER A 907 -27.62 -17.54 -2.36
C SER A 907 -28.84 -16.76 -2.80
N LEU A 908 -29.63 -17.36 -3.72
CA LEU A 908 -30.93 -16.83 -4.14
C LEU A 908 -32.05 -17.51 -3.34
N PRO A 909 -33.03 -16.77 -2.81
CA PRO A 909 -34.23 -17.39 -2.25
C PRO A 909 -35.12 -18.00 -3.35
N LEU A 910 -35.93 -18.94 -2.96
CA LEU A 910 -36.69 -19.87 -3.81
C LEU A 910 -37.79 -19.32 -4.74
N ASN A 911 -38.05 -18.04 -4.76
CA ASN A 911 -39.14 -17.44 -5.52
C ASN A 911 -38.75 -17.06 -6.97
N PHE A 912 -37.65 -17.57 -7.50
CA PHE A 912 -37.27 -17.37 -8.88
C PHE A 912 -37.86 -18.47 -9.79
N PRO A 913 -38.29 -18.12 -11.02
CA PRO A 913 -38.80 -19.13 -11.98
C PRO A 913 -37.76 -20.18 -12.34
N ALA A 914 -38.25 -21.31 -12.82
CA ALA A 914 -37.48 -22.53 -13.01
C ALA A 914 -36.13 -22.37 -13.72
N PRO A 915 -35.15 -23.25 -13.40
CA PRO A 915 -33.72 -23.11 -13.79
C PRO A 915 -33.43 -23.05 -15.30
N ALA A 916 -34.37 -23.38 -16.16
CA ALA A 916 -34.19 -23.35 -17.62
C ALA A 916 -34.06 -21.91 -18.21
N GLU A 917 -34.40 -20.87 -17.44
CA GLU A 917 -34.39 -19.47 -17.90
C GLU A 917 -33.20 -18.68 -17.39
N ILE A 918 -32.37 -19.22 -16.48
CA ILE A 918 -31.16 -18.59 -16.00
C ILE A 918 -30.00 -18.97 -16.91
N ALA A 919 -29.92 -18.29 -18.06
CA ALA A 919 -28.84 -18.53 -19.01
C ALA A 919 -27.51 -18.05 -18.46
N THR A 920 -26.45 -18.84 -18.63
CA THR A 920 -25.07 -18.45 -18.44
C THR A 920 -24.75 -17.30 -19.41
N TYR A 921 -24.55 -16.09 -18.91
CA TYR A 921 -24.15 -14.97 -19.74
C TYR A 921 -22.68 -15.10 -20.10
N LYS A 922 -22.40 -15.57 -21.32
CA LYS A 922 -21.11 -15.37 -21.95
C LYS A 922 -21.13 -13.96 -22.54
N LEU A 923 -20.38 -13.04 -21.95
CA LEU A 923 -20.09 -11.77 -22.59
C LEU A 923 -19.24 -12.06 -23.83
N GLN A 924 -19.86 -12.02 -25.03
CA GLN A 924 -19.09 -12.05 -26.27
C GLN A 924 -18.44 -10.67 -26.46
N ARG A 925 -17.11 -10.66 -26.65
CA ARG A 925 -16.40 -9.51 -27.18
C ARG A 925 -17.04 -9.11 -28.51
N ARG A 926 -17.43 -7.87 -28.66
CA ARG A 926 -17.48 -7.15 -29.92
C ARG A 926 -16.25 -6.29 -30.08
#